data_08dbd3087907e0cef85be41b9766a8b8
#
_entry.id   08dbd3087907e0cef85be41b9766a8b8
#
_cell.length_a   1.000
_cell.length_b   1.000
_cell.length_c   1.000
_cell.angle_alpha   90.00
_cell.angle_beta   90.00
_cell.angle_gamma   90.00
#
_symmetry.space_group_name_H-M   'P 1'
#
loop_
_entity.id
_entity.type
_entity.pdbx_description
1 polymer ?
#
loop_
_entity_poly.entity_id
_entity_poly.type
_entity_poly.pdbx_seq_one_letter_code
_entity_poly.pdbx_strand_id
1 'polypeptide(L)'
;MYPSSNAMPRRSGWTLAGAAFALSLSASTAFAGCSGTGALAIGGPGGVTPFLPFASGGAISSLIAAINTSNTAFLTQSTAFVSAPANPAPGQEGGGVWARAIGGEITTKNTTTTSNVQALGVPVPGTITCDNENKLSFAGAQVGTDIASLNVSGWNFHVGSTVGYLAAKSRDVSSVGPLNPLGGTFTDELQVPFVGLYAAATKDGFFIDGQIRRDFYQNSLNDPLVSGLFNQKLDARGLAFSGNIGYNIPLQNNWFIEPSAGVVVSKVKVDPLNVSGSGLAAFLAGGFGTFPGQLRISDINSTLARLSVRGGTTIASGSMIWQPFVTLSVYHEFQGAITSSFDGVAVTNFTGVGGLPSGLVSTSNIGTYGQIGLGVSGQIAGTGLLGYLRGDYREGENLRGYSLNGGIRYQFTPDLVAPRPMYAKAPILKAPAAFVQAYNWTGFFIGGSLGVLNGQLDMDYLAPPIAAGLTANPRFAGALGGFQAGYDYQTGKWVFGVEANINATNARGAKPCQVFILVTCEDKKDWIGTATARAGYAFWNRSIVYGRAGAAFTNTTITATCNGNGVIPIGCPATDSQSRVGWTVGFGSEFALSPNWTVRGETNYYDLGKNQYNLQQIAPAPTFVVDVREKGFISTVGLNYRFTPGVVVAKY
;
A
#
# COMPACT_ATOMS: atom_id res chain seq x y z
N MET A 1 30.78 -74.87 -30.24
CA MET A 1 32.04 -74.22 -29.84
C MET A 1 31.80 -72.72 -29.71
N TYR A 2 31.92 -72.20 -28.56
CA TYR A 2 32.01 -70.77 -28.17
C TYR A 2 33.31 -70.17 -28.68
N PRO A 3 33.56 -68.85 -28.58
CA PRO A 3 32.76 -67.61 -28.44
C PRO A 3 33.29 -66.45 -29.34
N SER A 4 32.64 -65.32 -29.35
CA SER A 4 33.35 -64.03 -29.27
C SER A 4 32.36 -62.89 -28.91
N SER A 5 32.72 -62.22 -27.87
CA SER A 5 32.18 -61.00 -27.30
C SER A 5 32.36 -59.80 -28.21
N ASN A 6 31.32 -58.99 -28.44
CA ASN A 6 31.41 -57.62 -28.91
C ASN A 6 30.96 -56.66 -27.84
N ALA A 7 31.91 -55.84 -27.37
CA ALA A 7 31.72 -54.76 -26.43
C ALA A 7 31.05 -53.57 -27.11
N MET A 8 29.94 -53.09 -26.56
CA MET A 8 29.34 -51.79 -26.90
C MET A 8 30.04 -50.66 -26.13
N PRO A 9 30.18 -49.45 -26.71
CA PRO A 9 30.78 -48.32 -26.05
C PRO A 9 29.82 -47.73 -25.02
N ARG A 10 30.33 -47.46 -23.82
CA ARG A 10 29.68 -46.74 -22.73
C ARG A 10 29.31 -45.31 -23.17
N ARG A 11 28.06 -44.98 -23.21
CA ARG A 11 27.55 -43.61 -23.21
C ARG A 11 27.80 -43.01 -21.83
N SER A 12 28.56 -41.91 -21.78
CA SER A 12 28.73 -41.05 -20.60
C SER A 12 27.39 -40.39 -20.27
N GLY A 13 26.75 -40.88 -19.19
CA GLY A 13 25.60 -40.22 -18.62
C GLY A 13 26.00 -38.92 -17.91
N TRP A 14 25.50 -37.83 -18.39
CA TRP A 14 25.50 -36.58 -17.63
C TRP A 14 24.46 -36.71 -16.54
N THR A 15 24.90 -36.95 -15.31
CA THR A 15 24.07 -36.79 -14.12
C THR A 15 23.82 -35.31 -13.87
N LEU A 16 22.66 -34.82 -14.25
CA LEU A 16 22.11 -33.60 -13.73
C LEU A 16 21.92 -33.79 -12.22
N ALA A 17 22.80 -33.18 -11.45
CA ALA A 17 22.61 -33.01 -10.03
C ALA A 17 21.44 -32.02 -9.83
N GLY A 18 20.25 -32.55 -9.78
CA GLY A 18 19.07 -31.85 -9.29
C GLY A 18 19.29 -31.55 -7.81
N ALA A 19 19.61 -30.31 -7.48
CA ALA A 19 19.51 -29.83 -6.12
C ALA A 19 18.02 -29.87 -5.74
N ALA A 20 17.57 -30.99 -5.21
CA ALA A 20 16.32 -31.08 -4.50
C ALA A 20 16.46 -30.21 -3.25
N PHE A 21 15.89 -29.00 -3.30
CA PHE A 21 15.60 -28.23 -2.10
C PHE A 21 14.55 -29.04 -1.32
N ALA A 22 15.01 -29.87 -0.41
CA ALA A 22 14.16 -30.49 0.59
C ALA A 22 13.69 -29.36 1.52
N LEU A 23 12.48 -28.86 1.26
CA LEU A 23 11.73 -28.08 2.25
C LEU A 23 11.48 -29.06 3.43
N SER A 24 12.35 -29.00 4.43
CA SER A 24 12.08 -29.57 5.73
C SER A 24 10.94 -28.75 6.34
N LEU A 25 9.72 -29.28 6.25
CA LEU A 25 8.60 -28.88 7.08
C LEU A 25 8.92 -29.29 8.52
N SER A 26 9.81 -28.55 9.17
CA SER A 26 9.90 -28.57 10.61
C SER A 26 8.74 -27.70 11.13
N ALA A 27 7.63 -28.36 11.46
CA ALA A 27 6.62 -27.77 12.34
C ALA A 27 7.28 -27.55 13.70
N SER A 28 8.03 -26.45 13.84
CA SER A 28 8.41 -25.96 15.16
C SER A 28 7.13 -25.42 15.79
N THR A 29 6.64 -26.13 16.80
CA THR A 29 5.69 -25.57 17.78
C THR A 29 6.45 -24.43 18.47
N ALA A 30 6.35 -23.23 17.90
CA ALA A 30 6.87 -22.04 18.54
C ALA A 30 5.98 -21.76 19.76
N PHE A 31 6.49 -21.97 20.93
CA PHE A 31 5.92 -21.45 22.17
C PHE A 31 6.14 -19.93 22.12
N ALA A 32 5.15 -19.17 21.67
CA ALA A 32 5.15 -17.74 21.88
C ALA A 32 5.06 -17.51 23.39
N GLY A 33 6.13 -17.08 23.98
CA GLY A 33 6.23 -16.84 25.40
C GLY A 33 7.16 -15.66 25.68
N CYS A 34 6.90 -14.98 26.79
CA CYS A 34 7.84 -14.01 27.30
C CYS A 34 8.77 -14.67 28.31
N SER A 35 10.04 -14.31 28.30
CA SER A 35 11.04 -14.67 29.30
C SER A 35 11.65 -13.40 29.91
N GLY A 36 11.99 -13.45 31.18
CA GLY A 36 12.59 -12.33 31.87
C GLY A 36 13.86 -12.73 32.60
N THR A 37 14.77 -11.79 32.78
CA THR A 37 16.02 -11.95 33.54
C THR A 37 16.12 -10.91 34.65
N GLY A 38 16.91 -11.17 35.67
CA GLY A 38 17.13 -10.25 36.80
C GLY A 38 15.86 -9.93 37.56
N ALA A 39 15.67 -8.67 37.93
CA ALA A 39 14.46 -8.20 38.61
C ALA A 39 13.21 -8.16 37.70
N LEU A 40 13.38 -8.32 36.40
CA LEU A 40 12.31 -8.43 35.41
C LEU A 40 11.94 -9.90 35.11
N ALA A 41 12.43 -10.85 35.93
CA ALA A 41 12.09 -12.25 35.77
C ALA A 41 10.59 -12.46 35.97
N ILE A 42 9.95 -13.11 35.00
CA ILE A 42 8.50 -13.39 35.00
C ILE A 42 8.23 -14.52 35.98
N GLY A 43 7.29 -14.28 36.94
CA GLY A 43 6.90 -15.28 37.95
C GLY A 43 7.78 -15.36 39.17
N GLY A 44 8.78 -14.48 39.35
CA GLY A 44 9.52 -14.34 40.58
C GLY A 44 8.78 -13.50 41.62
N PRO A 45 9.13 -13.64 42.94
CA PRO A 45 8.60 -12.77 43.98
C PRO A 45 9.03 -11.30 43.69
N GLY A 46 8.09 -10.46 43.30
CA GLY A 46 8.32 -9.08 42.88
C GLY A 46 8.45 -8.85 41.38
N GLY A 47 8.12 -9.83 40.54
CA GLY A 47 8.16 -9.70 39.09
C GLY A 47 7.30 -8.53 38.56
N VAL A 48 7.93 -7.66 37.78
CA VAL A 48 7.29 -6.42 37.27
C VAL A 48 6.52 -6.75 35.99
N THR A 49 5.30 -7.26 36.18
CA THR A 49 4.36 -7.59 35.09
C THR A 49 3.87 -6.39 34.27
N PRO A 50 3.88 -5.11 34.73
CA PRO A 50 3.38 -3.96 33.99
C PRO A 50 4.10 -3.65 32.67
N PHE A 51 5.31 -4.19 32.44
CA PHE A 51 6.10 -3.94 31.24
C PHE A 51 5.91 -4.97 30.12
N LEU A 52 5.18 -6.05 30.37
CA LEU A 52 4.90 -7.12 29.39
C LEU A 52 4.27 -6.61 28.07
N PRO A 53 3.29 -5.70 28.10
CA PRO A 53 2.67 -5.20 26.88
C PRO A 53 3.62 -4.45 25.96
N PHE A 54 4.62 -3.75 26.52
CA PHE A 54 5.64 -3.09 25.71
C PHE A 54 6.66 -4.08 25.15
N ALA A 55 6.95 -5.14 25.88
CA ALA A 55 7.80 -6.21 25.41
C ALA A 55 7.16 -6.98 24.24
N SER A 56 5.82 -7.00 24.12
CA SER A 56 5.14 -7.68 23.01
C SER A 56 5.35 -7.00 21.65
N GLY A 57 5.62 -5.69 21.59
CA GLY A 57 6.01 -5.00 20.37
C GLY A 57 4.99 -5.02 19.21
N GLY A 58 3.71 -5.28 19.52
CA GLY A 58 2.68 -5.48 18.50
C GLY A 58 2.58 -4.34 17.48
N ALA A 59 2.66 -3.08 17.93
CA ALA A 59 2.62 -1.92 17.05
C ALA A 59 3.81 -1.85 16.09
N ILE A 60 5.02 -2.16 16.59
CA ILE A 60 6.25 -2.16 15.79
C ILE A 60 6.22 -3.31 14.79
N SER A 61 5.84 -4.50 15.23
CA SER A 61 5.74 -5.70 14.38
C SER A 61 4.71 -5.52 13.25
N SER A 62 3.59 -4.88 13.54
CA SER A 62 2.56 -4.53 12.55
C SER A 62 3.11 -3.57 11.48
N LEU A 63 3.81 -2.52 11.89
CA LEU A 63 4.47 -1.58 10.98
C LEU A 63 5.54 -2.26 10.11
N ILE A 64 6.39 -3.12 10.69
CA ILE A 64 7.41 -3.88 9.96
C ILE A 64 6.75 -4.73 8.87
N ALA A 65 5.70 -5.48 9.21
CA ALA A 65 4.96 -6.30 8.27
C ALA A 65 4.34 -5.47 7.14
N ALA A 66 3.78 -4.31 7.47
CA ALA A 66 3.17 -3.40 6.50
C ALA A 66 4.20 -2.77 5.56
N ILE A 67 5.35 -2.33 6.07
CA ILE A 67 6.45 -1.77 5.27
C ILE A 67 6.99 -2.84 4.32
N ASN A 68 7.25 -4.05 4.82
CA ASN A 68 7.70 -5.16 3.97
C ASN A 68 6.66 -5.49 2.88
N THR A 69 5.37 -5.56 3.24
CA THR A 69 4.30 -5.82 2.28
C THR A 69 4.23 -4.72 1.22
N SER A 70 4.27 -3.46 1.62
CA SER A 70 4.27 -2.32 0.70
C SER A 70 5.48 -2.34 -0.23
N ASN A 71 6.67 -2.66 0.28
CA ASN A 71 7.89 -2.75 -0.50
C ASN A 71 7.86 -3.93 -1.48
N THR A 72 7.46 -5.12 -1.04
CA THR A 72 7.45 -6.33 -1.89
C THR A 72 6.31 -6.36 -2.89
N ALA A 73 5.12 -5.85 -2.53
CA ALA A 73 3.97 -5.80 -3.42
C ALA A 73 4.27 -5.06 -4.73
N PHE A 74 5.12 -4.05 -4.67
CA PHE A 74 5.41 -3.16 -5.79
C PHE A 74 6.78 -3.40 -6.43
N LEU A 75 7.67 -4.15 -5.77
CA LEU A 75 8.99 -4.49 -6.27
C LEU A 75 8.96 -5.60 -7.32
N THR A 76 8.06 -6.55 -7.18
CA THR A 76 8.11 -7.80 -7.94
C THR A 76 7.71 -7.69 -9.40
N GLN A 77 7.17 -6.55 -9.84
CA GLN A 77 6.55 -6.43 -11.18
C GLN A 77 6.61 -5.03 -11.79
N SER A 78 7.60 -4.22 -11.46
CA SER A 78 7.75 -2.90 -12.07
C SER A 78 7.86 -2.97 -13.60
N THR A 79 8.57 -3.96 -14.13
CA THR A 79 8.77 -4.14 -15.58
C THR A 79 7.64 -4.86 -16.31
N ALA A 80 6.80 -5.63 -15.62
CA ALA A 80 5.66 -6.31 -16.26
C ALA A 80 4.65 -5.32 -16.86
N PHE A 81 4.71 -4.06 -16.46
CA PHE A 81 3.86 -2.99 -16.94
C PHE A 81 4.51 -2.05 -17.95
N VAL A 82 5.78 -2.23 -18.27
CA VAL A 82 6.43 -1.49 -19.34
C VAL A 82 6.39 -2.33 -20.60
N SER A 83 5.72 -1.86 -21.61
CA SER A 83 5.57 -2.57 -22.87
C SER A 83 5.81 -1.64 -24.06
N ALA A 84 6.40 -2.18 -25.12
CA ALA A 84 6.57 -1.51 -26.39
C ALA A 84 5.99 -2.39 -27.51
N PRO A 85 5.60 -1.81 -28.65
CA PRO A 85 5.35 -2.56 -29.89
C PRO A 85 6.57 -3.42 -30.25
N ALA A 86 6.36 -4.52 -30.96
CA ALA A 86 7.46 -5.42 -31.33
C ALA A 86 8.49 -4.74 -32.25
N ASN A 87 8.07 -3.81 -33.10
CA ASN A 87 8.93 -3.08 -34.05
C ASN A 87 8.59 -1.58 -34.06
N PRO A 88 8.92 -0.83 -33.00
CA PRO A 88 8.64 0.60 -32.98
C PRO A 88 9.52 1.35 -33.99
N ALA A 89 8.97 2.36 -34.64
CA ALA A 89 9.74 3.25 -35.49
C ALA A 89 10.77 4.04 -34.63
N PRO A 90 11.91 4.45 -35.20
CA PRO A 90 12.90 5.26 -34.47
C PRO A 90 12.27 6.55 -33.90
N GLY A 91 12.39 6.72 -32.57
CA GLY A 91 11.79 7.89 -31.89
C GLY A 91 10.28 7.88 -31.80
N GLN A 92 9.62 6.71 -31.99
CA GLN A 92 8.17 6.60 -31.89
C GLN A 92 7.69 6.95 -30.49
N GLU A 93 6.64 7.76 -30.41
CA GLU A 93 5.96 8.03 -29.17
C GLU A 93 5.07 6.85 -28.75
N GLY A 94 5.01 6.57 -27.45
CA GLY A 94 4.26 5.47 -26.89
C GLY A 94 3.94 5.69 -25.42
N GLY A 95 3.78 4.59 -24.70
CA GLY A 95 3.44 4.57 -23.29
C GLY A 95 2.16 3.80 -23.05
N GLY A 96 1.54 4.01 -21.91
CA GLY A 96 0.30 3.32 -21.57
C GLY A 96 -0.32 3.74 -20.25
N VAL A 97 -1.51 3.22 -20.02
CA VAL A 97 -2.17 3.27 -18.71
C VAL A 97 -2.31 1.85 -18.18
N TRP A 98 -2.21 1.70 -16.88
CA TRP A 98 -2.30 0.40 -16.27
C TRP A 98 -2.94 0.45 -14.88
N ALA A 99 -3.51 -0.67 -14.50
CA ALA A 99 -4.05 -0.90 -13.17
C ALA A 99 -3.65 -2.29 -12.69
N ARG A 100 -3.40 -2.42 -11.38
CA ARG A 100 -3.20 -3.73 -10.75
C ARG A 100 -3.84 -3.78 -9.37
N ALA A 101 -4.23 -4.97 -8.96
CA ALA A 101 -4.71 -5.29 -7.63
C ALA A 101 -3.84 -6.38 -7.01
N ILE A 102 -3.71 -6.33 -5.70
CA ILE A 102 -3.01 -7.32 -4.92
C ILE A 102 -3.81 -7.63 -3.65
N GLY A 103 -3.79 -8.88 -3.21
CA GLY A 103 -4.35 -9.28 -1.93
C GLY A 103 -3.65 -10.52 -1.41
N GLY A 104 -3.66 -10.70 -0.11
CA GLY A 104 -2.99 -11.84 0.49
C GLY A 104 -2.94 -11.79 2.00
N GLU A 105 -2.13 -12.69 2.52
CA GLU A 105 -1.91 -12.81 3.95
C GLU A 105 -0.46 -13.18 4.21
N ILE A 106 0.14 -12.51 5.19
CA ILE A 106 1.47 -12.86 5.70
C ILE A 106 1.41 -13.00 7.22
N THR A 107 2.18 -13.93 7.72
CA THR A 107 2.46 -14.10 9.14
C THR A 107 3.92 -13.78 9.37
N THR A 108 4.21 -12.86 10.29
CA THR A 108 5.56 -12.48 10.66
C THR A 108 5.83 -12.88 12.11
N LYS A 109 7.05 -13.34 12.35
CA LYS A 109 7.57 -13.64 13.69
C LYS A 109 8.62 -12.61 14.05
N ASN A 110 8.53 -12.06 15.23
CA ASN A 110 9.45 -11.04 15.74
C ASN A 110 9.77 -11.33 17.19
N THR A 111 11.01 -11.11 17.59
CA THR A 111 11.43 -11.12 18.98
C THR A 111 11.54 -9.67 19.45
N THR A 112 10.81 -9.33 20.52
CA THR A 112 10.84 -8.01 21.12
C THR A 112 11.46 -8.08 22.50
N THR A 113 12.49 -7.26 22.73
CA THR A 113 13.21 -7.20 24.02
C THR A 113 13.05 -5.82 24.65
N THR A 114 12.56 -5.77 25.87
CA THR A 114 12.54 -4.56 26.72
C THR A 114 13.72 -4.59 27.66
N SER A 115 14.47 -3.51 27.72
CA SER A 115 15.69 -3.34 28.53
C SER A 115 15.78 -1.93 29.09
N ASN A 116 16.78 -1.69 29.94
CA ASN A 116 17.05 -0.38 30.57
C ASN A 116 15.81 0.21 31.25
N VAL A 117 15.03 -0.66 31.88
CA VAL A 117 13.81 -0.25 32.59
C VAL A 117 14.17 0.57 33.81
N GLN A 118 13.48 1.70 33.96
CA GLN A 118 13.53 2.51 35.17
C GLN A 118 12.14 2.56 35.78
N ALA A 119 12.04 2.31 37.05
CA ALA A 119 10.84 2.51 37.84
C ALA A 119 11.19 3.47 38.98
N LEU A 120 10.42 4.54 39.16
CA LEU A 120 10.67 5.55 40.20
C LEU A 120 12.04 6.25 40.09
N GLY A 121 12.60 6.34 38.86
CA GLY A 121 13.95 6.86 38.65
C GLY A 121 15.08 5.90 39.10
N VAL A 122 14.72 4.68 39.52
CA VAL A 122 15.68 3.64 39.92
C VAL A 122 15.79 2.62 38.78
N PRO A 123 17.02 2.29 38.31
CA PRO A 123 17.20 1.24 37.33
C PRO A 123 16.71 -0.13 37.82
N VAL A 124 15.91 -0.80 37.02
CA VAL A 124 15.47 -2.18 37.27
C VAL A 124 16.34 -3.11 36.42
N PRO A 125 17.25 -3.89 37.02
CA PRO A 125 18.17 -4.74 36.25
C PRO A 125 17.44 -5.92 35.65
N GLY A 126 17.77 -6.23 34.37
CA GLY A 126 17.23 -7.35 33.63
C GLY A 126 16.63 -6.94 32.29
N THR A 127 16.09 -7.93 31.62
CA THR A 127 15.40 -7.77 30.32
C THR A 127 14.14 -8.61 30.29
N ILE A 128 13.14 -8.19 29.50
CA ILE A 128 12.00 -9.01 29.13
C ILE A 128 12.07 -9.22 27.61
N THR A 129 12.03 -10.48 27.19
CA THR A 129 12.04 -10.86 25.77
C THR A 129 10.79 -11.66 25.47
N CYS A 130 10.03 -11.22 24.47
CA CYS A 130 8.82 -11.90 24.02
C CYS A 130 8.93 -12.25 22.53
N ASP A 131 8.52 -13.47 22.19
CA ASP A 131 8.34 -13.89 20.80
C ASP A 131 6.89 -13.62 20.39
N ASN A 132 6.74 -12.86 19.32
CA ASN A 132 5.45 -12.43 18.80
C ASN A 132 5.20 -13.03 17.43
N GLU A 133 3.97 -13.41 17.17
CA GLU A 133 3.52 -13.81 15.84
C GLU A 133 2.35 -12.95 15.42
N ASN A 134 2.54 -12.17 14.34
CA ASN A 134 1.53 -11.27 13.79
C ASN A 134 1.06 -11.74 12.43
N LYS A 135 -0.25 -11.81 12.27
CA LYS A 135 -0.91 -12.16 11.02
C LYS A 135 -1.48 -10.89 10.39
N LEU A 136 -0.99 -10.55 9.19
CA LEU A 136 -1.42 -9.41 8.40
C LEU A 136 -2.18 -9.89 7.16
N SER A 137 -3.47 -9.61 7.09
CA SER A 137 -4.26 -9.75 5.86
C SER A 137 -4.31 -8.41 5.15
N PHE A 138 -4.09 -8.38 3.84
CA PHE A 138 -4.01 -7.15 3.08
C PHE A 138 -4.70 -7.24 1.71
N ALA A 139 -5.17 -6.09 1.24
CA ALA A 139 -5.65 -5.89 -0.13
C ALA A 139 -5.28 -4.49 -0.59
N GLY A 140 -4.95 -4.34 -1.86
CA GLY A 140 -4.57 -3.06 -2.41
C GLY A 140 -4.76 -2.96 -3.91
N ALA A 141 -4.75 -1.73 -4.38
CA ALA A 141 -4.81 -1.41 -5.80
C ALA A 141 -3.80 -0.30 -6.13
N GLN A 142 -3.31 -0.34 -7.34
CA GLN A 142 -2.42 0.67 -7.88
C GLN A 142 -2.78 0.94 -9.32
N VAL A 143 -2.75 2.20 -9.71
CA VAL A 143 -2.92 2.65 -11.08
C VAL A 143 -1.74 3.51 -11.47
N GLY A 144 -1.44 3.55 -12.75
CA GLY A 144 -0.36 4.38 -13.27
C GLY A 144 -0.50 4.65 -14.76
N THR A 145 0.28 5.62 -15.19
CA THR A 145 0.39 5.98 -16.59
C THR A 145 1.83 6.33 -16.88
N ASP A 146 2.25 6.00 -18.08
CA ASP A 146 3.56 6.40 -18.59
C ASP A 146 3.46 6.94 -20.00
N ILE A 147 4.44 7.72 -20.33
CA ILE A 147 4.78 8.19 -21.65
C ILE A 147 6.10 7.54 -22.06
N ALA A 148 6.25 7.23 -23.33
CA ALA A 148 7.44 6.55 -23.82
C ALA A 148 8.00 7.20 -25.07
N SER A 149 9.32 7.14 -25.20
CA SER A 149 10.06 7.35 -26.44
C SER A 149 10.70 6.02 -26.83
N LEU A 150 10.24 5.46 -27.92
CA LEU A 150 10.56 4.09 -28.34
C LEU A 150 11.62 4.10 -29.42
N ASN A 151 12.48 3.07 -29.43
CA ASN A 151 13.54 2.86 -30.41
C ASN A 151 14.46 4.07 -30.60
N VAL A 152 14.89 4.69 -29.52
CA VAL A 152 15.93 5.71 -29.53
C VAL A 152 17.28 5.01 -29.50
N SER A 153 17.89 4.78 -30.66
CA SER A 153 19.09 3.95 -30.81
C SER A 153 18.92 2.54 -30.23
N GLY A 154 17.74 1.94 -30.43
CA GLY A 154 17.36 0.62 -29.94
C GLY A 154 16.83 0.58 -28.50
N TRP A 155 16.84 1.69 -27.77
CA TRP A 155 16.28 1.79 -26.42
C TRP A 155 14.82 2.24 -26.44
N ASN A 156 14.02 1.69 -25.55
CA ASN A 156 12.69 2.19 -25.22
C ASN A 156 12.75 2.81 -23.82
N PHE A 157 12.43 4.09 -23.71
CA PHE A 157 12.41 4.83 -22.46
C PHE A 157 10.97 5.13 -22.06
N HIS A 158 10.64 4.86 -20.81
CA HIS A 158 9.33 5.15 -20.21
C HIS A 158 9.53 6.02 -18.98
N VAL A 159 8.68 7.02 -18.79
CA VAL A 159 8.59 7.82 -17.57
C VAL A 159 7.13 7.94 -17.20
N GLY A 160 6.80 7.68 -15.95
CA GLY A 160 5.41 7.62 -15.53
C GLY A 160 5.19 8.00 -14.08
N SER A 161 3.92 8.12 -13.75
CA SER A 161 3.43 8.34 -12.40
C SER A 161 2.52 7.21 -11.97
N THR A 162 2.45 7.01 -10.66
CA THR A 162 1.61 5.98 -10.08
C THR A 162 1.03 6.43 -8.76
N VAL A 163 -0.16 5.95 -8.48
CA VAL A 163 -0.84 6.14 -7.22
C VAL A 163 -1.44 4.82 -6.79
N GLY A 164 -1.59 4.63 -5.49
CA GLY A 164 -2.20 3.41 -5.01
C GLY A 164 -2.59 3.50 -3.54
N TYR A 165 -3.17 2.41 -3.11
CA TYR A 165 -3.70 2.25 -1.78
C TYR A 165 -3.56 0.81 -1.34
N LEU A 166 -3.09 0.61 -0.12
CA LEU A 166 -3.02 -0.68 0.54
C LEU A 166 -3.82 -0.60 1.85
N ALA A 167 -4.82 -1.45 1.99
CA ALA A 167 -5.51 -1.67 3.26
C ALA A 167 -5.00 -2.98 3.86
N ALA A 168 -4.76 -2.99 5.16
CA ALA A 168 -4.34 -4.19 5.86
C ALA A 168 -4.93 -4.23 7.27
N LYS A 169 -5.11 -5.45 7.77
CA LYS A 169 -5.50 -5.72 9.14
C LYS A 169 -4.51 -6.69 9.76
N SER A 170 -3.81 -6.23 10.78
CA SER A 170 -2.89 -7.04 11.57
C SER A 170 -3.56 -7.47 12.87
N ARG A 171 -3.25 -8.67 13.31
CA ARG A 171 -3.58 -9.15 14.65
C ARG A 171 -2.44 -9.99 15.20
N ASP A 172 -2.22 -9.88 16.47
CA ASP A 172 -1.36 -10.78 17.20
C ASP A 172 -2.04 -12.17 17.26
N VAL A 173 -1.33 -13.19 16.84
CA VAL A 173 -1.75 -14.59 16.90
C VAL A 173 -0.82 -15.43 17.80
N SER A 174 -0.01 -14.74 18.60
CA SER A 174 0.87 -15.38 19.58
C SER A 174 0.07 -16.26 20.52
N SER A 175 0.62 -17.40 20.89
CA SER A 175 -0.07 -18.34 21.76
C SER A 175 -0.28 -17.77 23.16
N VAL A 176 -1.47 -17.99 23.70
CA VAL A 176 -1.81 -17.67 25.09
C VAL A 176 -1.15 -18.71 26.01
N GLY A 177 -0.48 -18.27 27.06
CA GLY A 177 0.18 -19.15 28.01
C GLY A 177 0.39 -18.48 29.36
N PRO A 178 0.93 -19.18 30.35
CA PRO A 178 1.19 -18.62 31.69
C PRO A 178 2.08 -17.37 31.66
N LEU A 179 2.93 -17.25 30.63
CA LEU A 179 3.88 -16.13 30.44
C LEU A 179 3.38 -15.09 29.40
N ASN A 180 2.26 -15.37 28.74
CA ASN A 180 1.56 -14.46 27.85
C ASN A 180 0.04 -14.65 28.00
N PRO A 181 -0.54 -14.31 29.16
CA PRO A 181 -1.96 -14.60 29.45
C PRO A 181 -2.92 -13.78 28.60
N LEU A 182 -2.44 -12.72 27.96
CA LEU A 182 -3.22 -11.79 27.14
C LEU A 182 -2.79 -11.80 25.67
N GLY A 183 -2.07 -12.85 25.24
CA GLY A 183 -1.71 -13.05 23.84
C GLY A 183 -2.93 -12.99 22.94
N GLY A 184 -2.75 -12.42 21.73
CA GLY A 184 -3.82 -12.32 20.75
C GLY A 184 -4.80 -11.15 20.93
N THR A 185 -4.57 -10.23 21.87
CA THR A 185 -5.45 -9.08 22.13
C THR A 185 -5.19 -7.90 21.21
N PHE A 186 -3.97 -7.75 20.71
CA PHE A 186 -3.56 -6.64 19.86
C PHE A 186 -4.10 -6.78 18.43
N THR A 187 -4.73 -5.71 17.94
CA THR A 187 -5.12 -5.58 16.52
C THR A 187 -4.74 -4.20 15.98
N ASP A 188 -4.39 -4.15 14.69
CA ASP A 188 -4.10 -2.90 13.97
C ASP A 188 -4.82 -2.92 12.62
N GLU A 189 -5.50 -1.83 12.32
CA GLU A 189 -6.04 -1.58 10.99
C GLU A 189 -5.21 -0.47 10.34
N LEU A 190 -4.64 -0.83 9.21
CA LEU A 190 -3.66 -0.03 8.49
C LEU A 190 -4.18 0.37 7.13
N GLN A 191 -3.95 1.62 6.78
CA GLN A 191 -4.20 2.18 5.45
C GLN A 191 -2.93 2.87 4.97
N VAL A 192 -2.51 2.57 3.74
CA VAL A 192 -1.29 3.15 3.14
C VAL A 192 -1.62 3.69 1.75
N PRO A 193 -2.19 4.89 1.64
CA PRO A 193 -2.17 5.60 0.38
C PRO A 193 -0.73 5.97 0.00
N PHE A 194 -0.41 5.92 -1.28
CA PHE A 194 0.90 6.29 -1.78
C PHE A 194 0.85 6.92 -3.16
N VAL A 195 1.88 7.70 -3.46
CA VAL A 195 2.11 8.31 -4.76
C VAL A 195 3.57 8.07 -5.18
N GLY A 196 3.82 7.94 -6.48
CA GLY A 196 5.17 7.69 -6.97
C GLY A 196 5.40 8.14 -8.40
N LEU A 197 6.67 8.28 -8.73
CA LEU A 197 7.17 8.47 -10.09
C LEU A 197 8.08 7.30 -10.42
N TYR A 198 8.06 6.86 -11.67
CA TYR A 198 8.96 5.81 -12.12
C TYR A 198 9.52 6.09 -13.50
N ALA A 199 10.67 5.49 -13.77
CA ALA A 199 11.28 5.46 -15.08
C ALA A 199 11.73 4.02 -15.40
N ALA A 200 11.67 3.64 -16.66
CA ALA A 200 12.16 2.36 -17.13
C ALA A 200 12.82 2.49 -18.50
N ALA A 201 13.82 1.66 -18.74
CA ALA A 201 14.46 1.54 -20.04
C ALA A 201 14.63 0.07 -20.42
N THR A 202 14.35 -0.25 -21.69
CA THR A 202 14.48 -1.61 -22.21
C THR A 202 15.25 -1.62 -23.53
N LYS A 203 16.08 -2.63 -23.76
CA LYS A 203 16.81 -2.87 -25.02
C LYS A 203 17.20 -4.35 -25.15
N ASP A 204 16.86 -4.99 -26.26
CA ASP A 204 17.31 -6.34 -26.64
C ASP A 204 17.21 -7.38 -25.50
N GLY A 205 16.10 -7.37 -24.76
CA GLY A 205 15.88 -8.23 -23.59
C GLY A 205 16.40 -7.66 -22.27
N PHE A 206 17.31 -6.68 -22.29
CA PHE A 206 17.75 -5.97 -21.10
C PHE A 206 16.67 -5.01 -20.61
N PHE A 207 16.49 -4.91 -19.31
CA PHE A 207 15.62 -3.93 -18.68
C PHE A 207 16.24 -3.37 -17.40
N ILE A 208 15.98 -2.12 -17.16
CA ILE A 208 16.25 -1.41 -15.92
C ILE A 208 15.10 -0.49 -15.60
N ASP A 209 14.70 -0.45 -14.34
CA ASP A 209 13.68 0.49 -13.85
C ASP A 209 14.01 1.02 -12.47
N GLY A 210 13.43 2.16 -12.16
CA GLY A 210 13.52 2.78 -10.86
C GLY A 210 12.24 3.52 -10.52
N GLN A 211 11.93 3.58 -9.23
CA GLN A 211 10.75 4.28 -8.71
C GLN A 211 11.12 5.04 -7.44
N ILE A 212 10.56 6.25 -7.30
CA ILE A 212 10.47 6.99 -6.04
C ILE A 212 9.02 7.00 -5.59
N ARG A 213 8.77 6.70 -4.30
CA ARG A 213 7.41 6.59 -3.76
C ARG A 213 7.31 7.24 -2.40
N ARG A 214 6.25 8.01 -2.18
CA ARG A 214 5.86 8.56 -0.89
C ARG A 214 4.68 7.78 -0.34
N ASP A 215 4.86 7.18 0.83
CA ASP A 215 3.87 6.37 1.54
C ASP A 215 3.35 7.11 2.76
N PHE A 216 2.04 6.98 3.03
CA PHE A 216 1.39 7.56 4.20
C PHE A 216 0.74 6.43 5.00
N TYR A 217 1.45 5.95 6.01
CA TYR A 217 0.96 4.89 6.90
C TYR A 217 0.03 5.50 7.93
N GLN A 218 -1.18 5.01 7.96
CA GLN A 218 -2.23 5.43 8.86
C GLN A 218 -2.70 4.19 9.62
N ASN A 219 -2.28 4.06 10.87
CA ASN A 219 -2.59 2.92 11.72
C ASN A 219 -3.65 3.30 12.76
N SER A 220 -4.48 2.31 13.11
CA SER A 220 -5.44 2.38 14.20
C SER A 220 -5.26 1.16 15.08
N LEU A 221 -4.56 1.37 16.18
CA LEU A 221 -4.16 0.33 17.12
C LEU A 221 -5.27 0.09 18.14
N ASN A 222 -5.58 -1.16 18.41
CA ASN A 222 -6.57 -1.54 19.40
C ASN A 222 -6.05 -2.70 20.25
N ASP A 223 -5.91 -2.44 21.54
CA ASP A 223 -5.54 -3.40 22.59
C ASP A 223 -6.08 -2.91 23.95
N PRO A 224 -7.41 -2.96 24.13
CA PRO A 224 -8.07 -2.35 25.27
C PRO A 224 -7.73 -3.00 26.60
N LEU A 225 -7.45 -4.32 26.59
CA LEU A 225 -7.29 -5.10 27.81
C LEU A 225 -5.87 -4.97 28.39
N VAL A 226 -4.86 -4.84 27.54
CA VAL A 226 -3.45 -4.85 27.95
C VAL A 226 -2.86 -3.46 27.96
N SER A 227 -2.88 -2.78 26.80
CA SER A 227 -2.20 -1.47 26.66
C SER A 227 -3.15 -0.29 26.84
N GLY A 228 -4.45 -0.51 27.00
CA GLY A 228 -5.45 0.55 27.01
C GLY A 228 -5.53 1.33 25.71
N LEU A 229 -5.18 0.69 24.58
CA LEU A 229 -5.27 1.28 23.27
C LEU A 229 -6.68 1.06 22.71
N PHE A 230 -7.42 2.15 22.52
CA PHE A 230 -8.74 2.14 21.92
C PHE A 230 -8.69 2.87 20.58
N ASN A 231 -8.50 2.14 19.48
CA ASN A 231 -8.34 2.71 18.13
C ASN A 231 -7.33 3.87 18.09
N GLN A 232 -6.25 3.71 18.86
CA GLN A 232 -5.25 4.74 19.00
C GLN A 232 -4.53 4.96 17.67
N LYS A 233 -4.48 6.21 17.26
CA LYS A 233 -3.82 6.61 16.02
C LYS A 233 -2.32 6.48 16.15
N LEU A 234 -1.68 5.86 15.13
CA LEU A 234 -0.25 5.86 14.93
C LEU A 234 0.03 6.14 13.46
N ASP A 235 0.38 7.36 13.12
CA ASP A 235 0.73 7.73 11.77
C ASP A 235 2.23 7.61 11.53
N ALA A 236 2.57 7.28 10.27
CA ALA A 236 3.95 7.31 9.82
C ALA A 236 4.03 7.73 8.35
N ARG A 237 5.19 8.25 7.95
CA ARG A 237 5.42 8.75 6.60
C ARG A 237 6.69 8.15 6.03
N GLY A 238 6.54 7.43 4.90
CA GLY A 238 7.63 6.76 4.22
C GLY A 238 8.10 7.51 2.98
N LEU A 239 9.37 7.43 2.69
CA LEU A 239 9.95 7.71 1.38
C LEU A 239 10.74 6.48 0.97
N ALA A 240 10.41 5.92 -0.21
CA ALA A 240 11.02 4.72 -0.74
C ALA A 240 11.62 4.97 -2.12
N PHE A 241 12.78 4.39 -2.36
CA PHE A 241 13.43 4.29 -3.66
C PHE A 241 13.56 2.82 -4.00
N SER A 242 13.16 2.44 -5.21
CA SER A 242 13.37 1.08 -5.71
C SER A 242 14.08 1.10 -7.06
N GLY A 243 14.89 0.07 -7.31
CA GLY A 243 15.54 -0.15 -8.58
C GLY A 243 15.56 -1.63 -8.92
N ASN A 244 15.36 -1.97 -10.18
CA ASN A 244 15.44 -3.32 -10.70
C ASN A 244 16.25 -3.35 -11.97
N ILE A 245 16.94 -4.47 -12.20
CA ILE A 245 17.69 -4.75 -13.42
C ILE A 245 17.52 -6.23 -13.76
N GLY A 246 17.44 -6.55 -15.03
CA GLY A 246 17.38 -7.93 -15.47
C GLY A 246 17.58 -8.09 -16.97
N TYR A 247 17.59 -9.33 -17.39
CA TYR A 247 17.78 -9.68 -18.77
C TYR A 247 16.91 -10.87 -19.17
N ASN A 248 16.10 -10.71 -20.19
CA ASN A 248 15.30 -11.78 -20.76
C ASN A 248 16.10 -12.52 -21.83
N ILE A 249 16.41 -13.78 -21.56
CA ILE A 249 17.19 -14.67 -22.44
C ILE A 249 16.21 -15.56 -23.18
N PRO A 250 16.01 -15.37 -24.50
CA PRO A 250 15.18 -16.28 -25.29
C PRO A 250 15.90 -17.63 -25.47
N LEU A 251 15.14 -18.71 -25.30
CA LEU A 251 15.62 -20.08 -25.46
C LEU A 251 14.90 -20.74 -26.67
N GLN A 252 15.31 -21.95 -27.01
CA GLN A 252 14.62 -22.73 -28.08
C GLN A 252 13.16 -23.01 -27.73
N ASN A 253 12.34 -23.21 -28.74
CA ASN A 253 10.91 -23.56 -28.61
C ASN A 253 10.07 -22.53 -27.84
N ASN A 254 10.35 -21.23 -28.02
CA ASN A 254 9.67 -20.11 -27.38
C ASN A 254 9.79 -20.08 -25.84
N TRP A 255 10.69 -20.83 -25.26
CA TRP A 255 11.02 -20.72 -23.84
C TRP A 255 11.90 -19.50 -23.59
N PHE A 256 11.85 -19.00 -22.37
CA PHE A 256 12.73 -17.94 -21.90
C PHE A 256 13.12 -18.16 -20.46
N ILE A 257 14.25 -17.58 -20.09
CA ILE A 257 14.71 -17.43 -18.70
C ILE A 257 15.10 -15.97 -18.47
N GLU A 258 14.74 -15.42 -17.32
CA GLU A 258 14.92 -14.01 -17.00
C GLU A 258 15.50 -13.87 -15.58
N PRO A 259 16.81 -13.84 -15.43
CA PRO A 259 17.45 -13.43 -14.19
C PRO A 259 17.24 -11.94 -13.94
N SER A 260 17.00 -11.58 -12.69
CA SER A 260 16.83 -10.18 -12.27
C SER A 260 17.28 -9.95 -10.84
N ALA A 261 17.69 -8.73 -10.57
CA ALA A 261 18.03 -8.24 -9.24
C ALA A 261 17.26 -6.95 -8.96
N GLY A 262 16.94 -6.70 -7.71
CA GLY A 262 16.25 -5.48 -7.31
C GLY A 262 16.58 -5.10 -5.88
N VAL A 263 16.44 -3.82 -5.58
CA VAL A 263 16.61 -3.26 -4.24
C VAL A 263 15.53 -2.23 -3.96
N VAL A 264 15.04 -2.21 -2.71
CA VAL A 264 14.23 -1.11 -2.17
C VAL A 264 14.93 -0.56 -0.95
N VAL A 265 15.12 0.76 -0.93
CA VAL A 265 15.56 1.48 0.25
C VAL A 265 14.43 2.39 0.68
N SER A 266 13.95 2.23 1.91
CA SER A 266 12.89 3.07 2.44
C SER A 266 13.23 3.56 3.84
N LYS A 267 12.77 4.78 4.12
CA LYS A 267 12.84 5.41 5.44
C LYS A 267 11.44 5.84 5.85
N VAL A 268 10.97 5.33 6.98
CA VAL A 268 9.64 5.61 7.52
C VAL A 268 9.80 6.31 8.86
N LYS A 269 9.35 7.57 8.91
CA LYS A 269 9.30 8.36 10.14
C LYS A 269 7.96 8.10 10.83
N VAL A 270 8.00 7.65 12.07
CA VAL A 270 6.84 7.29 12.88
C VAL A 270 6.52 8.40 13.86
N ASP A 271 5.25 8.79 13.94
CA ASP A 271 4.79 9.74 14.94
C ASP A 271 4.72 9.08 16.34
N PRO A 272 4.93 9.79 17.43
CA PRO A 272 4.85 9.21 18.76
C PRO A 272 3.48 8.62 19.08
N LEU A 273 3.44 7.44 19.72
CA LEU A 273 2.23 6.76 20.16
C LEU A 273 1.95 7.11 21.63
N ASN A 274 0.82 7.75 21.88
CA ASN A 274 0.33 7.97 23.23
C ASN A 274 -0.43 6.74 23.72
N VAL A 275 -0.04 6.23 24.88
CA VAL A 275 -0.64 5.07 25.53
C VAL A 275 -1.38 5.56 26.77
N SER A 276 -2.69 5.37 26.80
CA SER A 276 -3.51 5.77 27.97
C SER A 276 -3.37 4.82 29.15
N GLY A 277 -2.91 3.60 28.89
CA GLY A 277 -2.76 2.55 29.90
C GLY A 277 -4.12 2.00 30.38
N SER A 278 -4.21 0.70 30.54
CA SER A 278 -5.33 0.05 31.27
C SER A 278 -5.11 0.05 32.76
N GLY A 279 -4.07 0.51 33.13
CA GLY A 279 -3.05 0.41 34.14
C GLY A 279 -3.52 0.09 35.53
N LEU A 280 -4.11 1.05 36.16
CA LEU A 280 -4.29 0.97 37.59
C LEU A 280 -5.41 -0.01 38.00
N ALA A 281 -6.52 0.00 37.28
CA ALA A 281 -7.65 -0.88 37.61
C ALA A 281 -7.31 -2.35 37.35
N ALA A 282 -6.61 -2.68 36.26
CA ALA A 282 -6.16 -4.03 35.98
C ALA A 282 -5.06 -4.49 36.94
N PHE A 283 -4.13 -3.60 37.31
CA PHE A 283 -3.10 -3.87 38.30
C PHE A 283 -3.67 -4.13 39.70
N LEU A 284 -4.63 -3.31 40.16
CA LEU A 284 -5.31 -3.48 41.44
C LEU A 284 -6.20 -4.73 41.49
N ALA A 285 -6.66 -5.22 40.36
CA ALA A 285 -7.39 -6.47 40.22
C ALA A 285 -6.47 -7.71 40.16
N GLY A 286 -5.15 -7.53 40.32
CA GLY A 286 -4.15 -8.61 40.20
C GLY A 286 -3.89 -9.04 38.77
N GLY A 287 -4.27 -8.22 37.77
CA GLY A 287 -4.04 -8.42 36.37
C GLY A 287 -2.80 -7.70 35.83
N PHE A 288 -2.56 -7.87 34.53
CA PHE A 288 -1.49 -7.21 33.81
C PHE A 288 -2.00 -5.88 33.27
N GLY A 289 -1.32 -4.79 33.56
CA GLY A 289 -1.70 -3.46 33.08
C GLY A 289 -0.50 -2.65 32.63
N THR A 290 -0.73 -1.66 31.78
CA THR A 290 0.28 -0.71 31.31
C THR A 290 0.10 0.64 31.98
N PHE A 291 1.20 1.31 32.24
CA PHE A 291 1.16 2.72 32.66
C PHE A 291 0.86 3.62 31.47
N PRO A 292 0.15 4.75 31.68
CA PRO A 292 0.03 5.78 30.66
C PRO A 292 1.39 6.36 30.31
N GLY A 293 1.62 6.68 29.05
CA GLY A 293 2.90 7.19 28.60
C GLY A 293 2.95 7.41 27.09
N GLN A 294 4.16 7.64 26.60
CA GLN A 294 4.43 7.85 25.18
C GLN A 294 5.49 6.87 24.71
N LEU A 295 5.16 6.12 23.66
CA LEU A 295 6.11 5.27 22.94
C LEU A 295 6.64 6.05 21.73
N ARG A 296 7.95 6.28 21.70
CA ARG A 296 8.65 6.91 20.58
C ARG A 296 9.41 5.86 19.80
N ILE A 297 8.92 5.53 18.61
CA ILE A 297 9.54 4.58 17.69
C ILE A 297 10.59 5.33 16.87
N SER A 298 11.82 4.81 16.80
CA SER A 298 12.86 5.35 15.93
C SER A 298 12.43 5.27 14.46
N ASP A 299 13.05 6.07 13.60
CA ASP A 299 12.83 5.96 12.17
C ASP A 299 13.07 4.50 11.71
N ILE A 300 12.08 3.91 11.05
CA ILE A 300 12.19 2.55 10.52
C ILE A 300 12.86 2.65 9.15
N ASN A 301 14.08 2.17 9.08
CA ASN A 301 14.80 2.02 7.83
C ASN A 301 14.61 0.58 7.31
N SER A 302 14.50 0.42 6.00
CA SER A 302 14.46 -0.88 5.33
C SER A 302 15.36 -0.82 4.11
N THR A 303 16.16 -1.84 3.93
CA THR A 303 16.99 -2.05 2.74
C THR A 303 16.78 -3.50 2.32
N LEU A 304 15.78 -3.70 1.46
CA LEU A 304 15.36 -5.01 1.00
C LEU A 304 15.93 -5.29 -0.38
N ALA A 305 16.81 -6.28 -0.50
CA ALA A 305 17.30 -6.77 -1.79
C ALA A 305 16.54 -8.02 -2.25
N ARG A 306 16.49 -8.21 -3.55
CA ARG A 306 15.90 -9.37 -4.22
C ARG A 306 16.83 -9.89 -5.32
N LEU A 307 17.01 -11.21 -5.35
CA LEU A 307 17.50 -11.94 -6.52
C LEU A 307 16.39 -12.86 -7.02
N SER A 308 16.20 -12.93 -8.32
CA SER A 308 15.06 -13.63 -8.92
C SER A 308 15.42 -14.26 -10.25
N VAL A 309 14.81 -15.42 -10.53
CA VAL A 309 14.85 -16.05 -11.84
C VAL A 309 13.41 -16.37 -12.23
N ARG A 310 12.98 -15.87 -13.39
CA ARG A 310 11.68 -16.19 -14.00
C ARG A 310 11.93 -17.06 -15.23
N GLY A 311 11.21 -18.16 -15.35
CA GLY A 311 11.21 -19.03 -16.53
C GLY A 311 9.81 -19.26 -17.04
N GLY A 312 9.65 -19.33 -18.36
CA GLY A 312 8.35 -19.53 -18.95
C GLY A 312 8.41 -19.82 -20.43
N THR A 313 7.24 -19.89 -21.07
CA THR A 313 7.13 -20.11 -22.51
C THR A 313 6.10 -19.17 -23.12
N THR A 314 6.25 -18.86 -24.41
CA THR A 314 5.32 -18.02 -25.16
C THR A 314 4.48 -18.90 -26.10
N ILE A 315 3.16 -18.83 -25.96
CA ILE A 315 2.20 -19.62 -26.72
C ILE A 315 1.31 -18.64 -27.51
N ALA A 316 1.37 -18.69 -28.84
CA ALA A 316 0.47 -17.93 -29.70
C ALA A 316 -0.75 -18.78 -30.05
N SER A 317 -1.96 -18.27 -29.81
CA SER A 317 -3.22 -18.92 -30.12
C SER A 317 -4.20 -17.90 -30.66
N GLY A 318 -4.43 -17.92 -31.96
CA GLY A 318 -5.25 -16.92 -32.66
C GLY A 318 -4.70 -15.50 -32.49
N SER A 319 -5.54 -14.59 -31.99
CA SER A 319 -5.15 -13.21 -31.67
C SER A 319 -4.53 -13.04 -30.29
N MET A 320 -4.40 -14.11 -29.50
CA MET A 320 -3.87 -14.05 -28.15
C MET A 320 -2.47 -14.63 -28.05
N ILE A 321 -1.62 -13.97 -27.30
CA ILE A 321 -0.28 -14.43 -26.92
C ILE A 321 -0.29 -14.66 -25.42
N TRP A 322 -0.03 -15.89 -24.98
CA TRP A 322 0.02 -16.28 -23.58
C TRP A 322 1.44 -16.58 -23.16
N GLN A 323 1.79 -16.18 -21.94
CA GLN A 323 3.07 -16.50 -21.33
C GLN A 323 2.84 -17.06 -19.91
N PRO A 324 2.65 -18.38 -19.75
CA PRO A 324 2.75 -19.01 -18.44
C PRO A 324 4.21 -18.97 -17.95
N PHE A 325 4.39 -18.70 -16.66
CA PHE A 325 5.72 -18.57 -16.05
C PHE A 325 5.76 -19.00 -14.60
N VAL A 326 6.97 -19.36 -14.16
CA VAL A 326 7.35 -19.61 -12.76
C VAL A 326 8.42 -18.60 -12.38
N THR A 327 8.38 -18.08 -11.19
CA THR A 327 9.41 -17.19 -10.63
C THR A 327 9.91 -17.74 -9.30
N LEU A 328 11.22 -17.83 -9.16
CA LEU A 328 11.88 -18.13 -7.90
C LEU A 328 12.64 -16.88 -7.46
N SER A 329 12.47 -16.49 -6.20
CA SER A 329 13.11 -15.29 -5.68
C SER A 329 13.63 -15.53 -4.26
N VAL A 330 14.72 -14.85 -3.93
CA VAL A 330 15.22 -14.72 -2.56
C VAL A 330 15.26 -13.26 -2.20
N TYR A 331 14.78 -12.95 -1.01
CA TYR A 331 14.77 -11.60 -0.44
C TYR A 331 15.62 -11.57 0.81
N HIS A 332 16.28 -10.46 1.05
CA HIS A 332 17.02 -10.21 2.28
C HIS A 332 16.85 -8.78 2.74
N GLU A 333 16.41 -8.62 4.00
CA GLU A 333 16.34 -7.32 4.68
C GLU A 333 17.63 -7.10 5.45
N PHE A 334 18.41 -6.06 5.06
CA PHE A 334 19.72 -5.76 5.64
C PHE A 334 19.63 -4.95 6.95
N GLN A 335 18.49 -4.36 7.24
CA GLN A 335 18.35 -3.57 8.45
C GLN A 335 18.09 -4.47 9.65
N GLY A 336 18.75 -4.12 10.76
CA GLY A 336 18.64 -4.84 12.01
C GLY A 336 17.36 -4.54 12.79
N ALA A 337 17.41 -4.77 14.10
CA ALA A 337 16.30 -4.51 15.01
C ALA A 337 15.92 -3.02 15.06
N ILE A 338 14.63 -2.77 15.21
CA ILE A 338 14.08 -1.43 15.38
C ILE A 338 13.99 -1.13 16.86
N THR A 339 14.47 0.04 17.27
CA THR A 339 14.46 0.48 18.66
C THR A 339 13.38 1.51 18.90
N SER A 340 12.83 1.53 20.10
CA SER A 340 11.90 2.54 20.58
C SER A 340 12.13 2.81 22.05
N SER A 341 11.75 4.00 22.52
CA SER A 341 11.75 4.36 23.93
C SER A 341 10.34 4.55 24.44
N PHE A 342 10.08 4.07 25.63
CA PHE A 342 8.86 4.37 26.36
C PHE A 342 9.16 5.31 27.51
N ASP A 343 8.38 6.40 27.58
CA ASP A 343 8.40 7.38 28.67
C ASP A 343 7.02 7.43 29.31
N GLY A 344 6.90 6.93 30.54
CA GLY A 344 5.65 6.96 31.31
C GLY A 344 5.30 8.38 31.78
N VAL A 345 4.00 8.63 31.99
CA VAL A 345 3.49 9.88 32.59
C VAL A 345 3.17 9.66 34.06
N ALA A 346 3.51 10.64 34.93
CA ALA A 346 3.19 10.58 36.34
C ALA A 346 1.68 10.49 36.56
N VAL A 347 1.23 9.48 37.27
CA VAL A 347 -0.16 9.36 37.72
C VAL A 347 -0.29 10.12 39.04
N THR A 348 -0.87 11.32 39.02
CA THR A 348 -0.91 12.27 40.14
C THR A 348 -1.71 11.81 41.39
N ASN A 349 -2.44 10.70 41.28
CA ASN A 349 -3.33 10.22 42.36
C ASN A 349 -2.87 8.89 43.01
N PHE A 350 -1.66 8.43 42.74
CA PHE A 350 -1.13 7.21 43.35
C PHE A 350 -0.20 7.56 44.51
N THR A 351 -0.77 7.65 45.69
CA THR A 351 0.01 7.88 46.93
C THR A 351 0.87 6.66 47.22
N GLY A 352 2.17 6.75 46.91
CA GLY A 352 3.17 5.78 47.34
C GLY A 352 4.10 5.22 46.27
N VAL A 353 3.81 5.44 44.98
CA VAL A 353 4.68 5.00 43.88
C VAL A 353 4.98 6.20 42.98
N GLY A 354 5.82 7.10 43.45
CA GLY A 354 6.22 8.28 42.69
C GLY A 354 7.38 7.97 41.76
N GLY A 355 7.11 7.82 40.48
CA GLY A 355 8.14 7.70 39.45
C GLY A 355 7.60 7.25 38.11
N LEU A 356 8.24 7.75 37.08
CA LEU A 356 7.88 7.47 35.72
C LEU A 356 8.55 6.17 35.25
N PRO A 357 7.82 5.14 34.86
CA PRO A 357 8.44 3.99 34.21
C PRO A 357 8.96 4.41 32.83
N SER A 358 10.21 4.09 32.55
CA SER A 358 10.78 4.25 31.21
C SER A 358 11.53 2.99 30.80
N GLY A 359 11.75 2.80 29.52
CA GLY A 359 12.48 1.64 29.01
C GLY A 359 12.78 1.75 27.53
N LEU A 360 13.73 0.91 27.09
CA LEU A 360 14.04 0.72 25.68
C LEU A 360 13.42 -0.58 25.19
N VAL A 361 12.83 -0.52 24.01
CA VAL A 361 12.22 -1.67 23.33
C VAL A 361 12.96 -1.90 22.01
N SER A 362 13.38 -3.13 21.75
CA SER A 362 14.04 -3.54 20.52
C SER A 362 13.26 -4.68 19.88
N THR A 363 12.83 -4.52 18.64
CA THR A 363 12.06 -5.53 17.88
C THR A 363 12.85 -6.00 16.68
N SER A 364 13.01 -7.33 16.51
CA SER A 364 13.75 -7.93 15.40
C SER A 364 13.04 -7.71 14.07
N ASN A 365 13.83 -7.70 12.98
CA ASN A 365 13.33 -7.55 11.62
C ASN A 365 13.08 -8.92 10.95
N ILE A 366 12.56 -8.92 9.72
CA ILE A 366 12.10 -10.11 8.99
C ILE A 366 13.27 -11.00 8.53
N GLY A 367 14.42 -10.43 8.14
CA GLY A 367 15.59 -11.18 7.66
C GLY A 367 15.44 -11.73 6.24
N THR A 368 15.82 -13.01 6.05
CA THR A 368 15.85 -13.67 4.73
C THR A 368 14.61 -14.56 4.53
N TYR A 369 14.04 -14.52 3.33
CA TYR A 369 12.95 -15.43 2.92
C TYR A 369 12.98 -15.71 1.41
N GLY A 370 12.46 -16.90 1.06
CA GLY A 370 12.24 -17.33 -0.32
C GLY A 370 10.83 -17.01 -0.80
N GLN A 371 10.65 -16.90 -2.10
CA GLN A 371 9.35 -16.78 -2.75
C GLN A 371 9.30 -17.62 -4.01
N ILE A 372 8.22 -18.37 -4.18
CA ILE A 372 7.83 -19.01 -5.43
C ILE A 372 6.57 -18.35 -5.95
N GLY A 373 6.58 -17.97 -7.23
CA GLY A 373 5.43 -17.37 -7.92
C GLY A 373 5.05 -18.17 -9.15
N LEU A 374 3.76 -18.39 -9.33
CA LEU A 374 3.19 -19.00 -10.53
C LEU A 374 2.27 -17.98 -11.18
N GLY A 375 2.39 -17.80 -12.50
CA GLY A 375 1.59 -16.80 -13.18
C GLY A 375 1.40 -17.06 -14.66
N VAL A 376 0.51 -16.27 -15.22
CA VAL A 376 0.27 -16.19 -16.65
C VAL A 376 0.10 -14.72 -17.04
N SER A 377 0.73 -14.30 -18.12
CA SER A 377 0.43 -13.05 -18.79
C SER A 377 -0.18 -13.31 -20.17
N GLY A 378 -1.01 -12.38 -20.62
CA GLY A 378 -1.68 -12.46 -21.91
C GLY A 378 -1.69 -11.11 -22.61
N GLN A 379 -1.57 -11.14 -23.93
CA GLN A 379 -1.69 -9.97 -24.79
C GLN A 379 -2.64 -10.27 -25.93
N ILE A 380 -3.52 -9.31 -26.24
CA ILE A 380 -4.35 -9.38 -27.43
C ILE A 380 -3.64 -8.62 -28.55
N ALA A 381 -3.18 -9.35 -29.56
CA ALA A 381 -2.40 -8.79 -30.66
C ALA A 381 -3.18 -7.67 -31.39
N GLY A 382 -2.50 -6.57 -31.70
CA GLY A 382 -3.07 -5.43 -32.42
C GLY A 382 -3.99 -4.51 -31.61
N THR A 383 -4.30 -4.83 -30.34
CA THR A 383 -5.20 -4.00 -29.51
C THR A 383 -4.48 -3.15 -28.49
N GLY A 384 -3.22 -3.48 -28.16
CA GLY A 384 -2.46 -2.88 -27.07
C GLY A 384 -2.87 -3.33 -25.67
N LEU A 385 -3.84 -4.26 -25.55
CA LEU A 385 -4.31 -4.75 -24.27
C LEU A 385 -3.44 -5.91 -23.79
N LEU A 386 -2.88 -5.76 -22.59
CA LEU A 386 -2.10 -6.77 -21.87
C LEU A 386 -2.73 -6.99 -20.49
N GLY A 387 -2.58 -8.21 -19.98
CA GLY A 387 -2.99 -8.55 -18.62
C GLY A 387 -2.12 -9.64 -18.04
N TYR A 388 -2.14 -9.78 -16.71
CA TYR A 388 -1.49 -10.89 -16.02
C TYR A 388 -2.25 -11.26 -14.75
N LEU A 389 -2.02 -12.49 -14.33
CA LEU A 389 -2.42 -13.02 -13.02
C LEU A 389 -1.27 -13.81 -12.44
N ARG A 390 -0.97 -13.64 -11.16
CA ARG A 390 0.12 -14.33 -10.46
C ARG A 390 -0.23 -14.61 -9.01
N GLY A 391 0.02 -15.83 -8.56
CA GLY A 391 0.02 -16.24 -7.17
C GLY A 391 1.44 -16.41 -6.65
N ASP A 392 1.71 -15.94 -5.45
CA ASP A 392 3.00 -16.03 -4.78
C ASP A 392 2.86 -16.72 -3.43
N TYR A 393 3.80 -17.59 -3.10
CA TYR A 393 4.01 -18.15 -1.77
C TYR A 393 5.38 -17.76 -1.26
N ARG A 394 5.46 -17.35 0.00
CA ARG A 394 6.67 -16.89 0.68
C ARG A 394 6.92 -17.73 1.91
N GLU A 395 8.19 -18.06 2.16
CA GLU A 395 8.62 -18.83 3.32
C GLU A 395 10.02 -18.40 3.76
N GLY A 396 10.18 -18.20 5.06
CA GLY A 396 11.44 -17.85 5.70
C GLY A 396 11.37 -18.06 7.20
N GLU A 397 12.42 -17.77 7.92
CA GLU A 397 12.48 -17.94 9.37
C GLU A 397 11.42 -17.11 10.10
N ASN A 398 11.30 -15.83 9.69
CA ASN A 398 10.46 -14.84 10.35
C ASN A 398 9.27 -14.37 9.50
N LEU A 399 9.03 -14.99 8.34
CA LEU A 399 7.92 -14.62 7.46
C LEU A 399 7.43 -15.83 6.68
N ARG A 400 6.11 -16.02 6.66
CA ARG A 400 5.42 -16.93 5.74
C ARG A 400 4.14 -16.28 5.23
N GLY A 401 3.70 -16.66 4.03
CA GLY A 401 2.44 -16.13 3.52
C GLY A 401 2.24 -16.36 2.04
N TYR A 402 1.11 -15.86 1.57
CA TYR A 402 0.72 -15.96 0.17
C TYR A 402 0.11 -14.64 -0.31
N SER A 403 0.17 -14.42 -1.60
CA SER A 403 -0.53 -13.30 -2.24
C SER A 403 -0.97 -13.66 -3.65
N LEU A 404 -2.07 -13.05 -4.07
CA LEU A 404 -2.55 -13.05 -5.44
C LEU A 404 -2.44 -11.63 -5.97
N ASN A 405 -1.89 -11.47 -7.15
CA ASN A 405 -1.84 -10.17 -7.80
C ASN A 405 -2.16 -10.30 -9.29
N GLY A 406 -2.83 -9.31 -9.83
CA GLY A 406 -3.22 -9.26 -11.22
C GLY A 406 -3.32 -7.82 -11.71
N GLY A 407 -3.16 -7.63 -13.00
CA GLY A 407 -3.23 -6.30 -13.58
C GLY A 407 -3.52 -6.32 -15.06
N ILE A 408 -3.89 -5.16 -15.55
CA ILE A 408 -4.16 -4.88 -16.94
C ILE A 408 -3.39 -3.63 -17.36
N ARG A 409 -2.95 -3.61 -18.62
CA ARG A 409 -2.33 -2.45 -19.26
C ARG A 409 -2.96 -2.24 -20.63
N TYR A 410 -3.22 -1.00 -20.95
CA TYR A 410 -3.49 -0.56 -22.31
C TYR A 410 -2.28 0.22 -22.83
N GLN A 411 -1.60 -0.34 -23.81
CA GLN A 411 -0.47 0.26 -24.50
C GLN A 411 -0.96 1.22 -25.58
N PHE A 412 -0.48 2.45 -25.56
CA PHE A 412 -0.71 3.41 -26.63
C PHE A 412 0.08 3.01 -27.88
N THR A 413 -0.48 3.27 -29.05
CA THR A 413 0.16 2.91 -30.34
C THR A 413 0.54 1.42 -30.44
N PRO A 414 -0.45 0.50 -30.36
CA PRO A 414 -0.19 -0.93 -30.55
C PRO A 414 0.26 -1.21 -31.98
N ASP A 415 0.97 -2.35 -32.16
CA ASP A 415 1.26 -2.83 -33.50
C ASP A 415 -0.03 -3.08 -34.27
N LEU A 416 -0.23 -2.42 -35.40
CA LEU A 416 -1.37 -2.63 -36.31
C LEU A 416 -1.19 -3.88 -37.18
N VAL A 417 -0.06 -4.57 -37.08
CA VAL A 417 0.27 -5.76 -37.89
C VAL A 417 0.27 -6.99 -36.99
N ALA A 418 -0.38 -8.07 -37.47
CA ALA A 418 -0.36 -9.37 -36.79
C ALA A 418 1.08 -9.83 -36.47
N PRO A 419 1.32 -10.50 -35.33
CA PRO A 419 2.65 -10.90 -34.92
C PRO A 419 3.25 -11.82 -36.00
N ARG A 420 4.31 -11.33 -36.65
CA ARG A 420 5.17 -12.21 -37.46
C ARG A 420 6.07 -12.99 -36.49
N PRO A 421 6.34 -14.26 -36.75
CA PRO A 421 7.29 -15.02 -35.97
C PRO A 421 8.65 -14.30 -35.99
N MET A 422 9.36 -14.27 -34.88
CA MET A 422 10.53 -13.45 -34.55
C MET A 422 11.79 -13.73 -35.40
N TYR A 423 11.68 -14.43 -36.54
CA TYR A 423 12.78 -14.83 -37.43
C TYR A 423 12.52 -14.51 -38.90
N ALA A 424 12.13 -13.28 -39.23
CA ALA A 424 12.20 -12.84 -40.62
C ALA A 424 12.91 -11.47 -40.68
N LYS A 425 14.15 -11.47 -41.20
CA LYS A 425 14.77 -10.25 -41.72
C LYS A 425 13.91 -9.70 -42.83
N ALA A 426 13.09 -8.70 -42.55
CA ALA A 426 12.36 -7.97 -43.57
C ALA A 426 13.25 -6.85 -44.12
N PRO A 427 13.21 -6.59 -45.44
CA PRO A 427 13.90 -5.46 -46.04
C PRO A 427 13.31 -4.15 -45.50
N ILE A 428 14.18 -3.21 -45.14
CA ILE A 428 13.83 -1.87 -44.66
C ILE A 428 13.23 -1.07 -45.81
N LEU A 429 11.92 -1.05 -45.92
CA LEU A 429 11.21 -0.04 -46.69
C LEU A 429 11.08 1.21 -45.83
N LYS A 430 11.85 2.27 -46.14
CA LYS A 430 11.65 3.60 -45.61
C LYS A 430 10.25 4.10 -45.98
N ALA A 431 9.29 3.97 -45.08
CA ALA A 431 8.07 4.72 -45.15
C ALA A 431 8.37 6.20 -44.86
N PRO A 432 7.80 7.17 -45.61
CA PRO A 432 7.93 8.57 -45.31
C PRO A 432 7.45 8.81 -43.86
N ALA A 433 8.22 9.58 -43.08
CA ALA A 433 7.79 9.98 -41.75
C ALA A 433 6.46 10.73 -41.86
N ALA A 434 5.39 10.12 -41.39
CA ALA A 434 4.12 10.81 -41.27
C ALA A 434 4.33 11.98 -40.28
N PHE A 435 4.08 13.19 -40.72
CA PHE A 435 4.03 14.36 -39.85
C PHE A 435 2.92 14.13 -38.83
N VAL A 436 3.26 13.72 -37.62
CA VAL A 436 2.31 13.60 -36.51
C VAL A 436 2.01 15.01 -36.03
N GLN A 437 0.86 15.52 -36.41
CA GLN A 437 0.39 16.83 -35.95
C GLN A 437 0.23 16.78 -34.41
N ALA A 438 0.84 17.75 -33.71
CA ALA A 438 0.71 17.86 -32.28
C ALA A 438 -0.76 17.99 -31.87
N TYR A 439 -1.16 17.26 -30.84
CA TYR A 439 -2.53 17.27 -30.34
C TYR A 439 -2.86 18.66 -29.75
N ASN A 440 -4.02 19.21 -30.15
CA ASN A 440 -4.52 20.46 -29.60
C ASN A 440 -5.44 20.17 -28.41
N TRP A 441 -5.00 20.56 -27.22
CA TRP A 441 -5.73 20.39 -25.97
C TRP A 441 -6.84 21.43 -25.77
N THR A 442 -6.93 22.47 -26.61
CA THR A 442 -7.95 23.52 -26.49
C THR A 442 -9.32 22.97 -26.79
N GLY A 443 -10.28 23.21 -25.91
CA GLY A 443 -11.69 22.88 -26.13
C GLY A 443 -12.39 22.36 -24.88
N PHE A 444 -13.69 22.22 -24.99
CA PHE A 444 -14.53 21.58 -23.98
C PHE A 444 -14.32 20.07 -23.98
N PHE A 445 -14.43 19.49 -22.81
CA PHE A 445 -14.46 18.05 -22.66
C PHE A 445 -15.51 17.61 -21.63
N ILE A 446 -16.04 16.41 -21.84
CA ILE A 446 -16.87 15.69 -20.89
C ILE A 446 -16.31 14.27 -20.75
N GLY A 447 -16.48 13.67 -19.61
CA GLY A 447 -15.96 12.32 -19.40
C GLY A 447 -16.55 11.62 -18.19
N GLY A 448 -16.14 10.36 -18.04
CA GLY A 448 -16.43 9.54 -16.87
C GLY A 448 -15.16 9.05 -16.21
N SER A 449 -15.21 8.81 -14.92
CA SER A 449 -14.10 8.28 -14.13
C SER A 449 -14.56 7.22 -13.13
N LEU A 450 -13.63 6.31 -12.84
CA LEU A 450 -13.74 5.31 -11.78
C LEU A 450 -12.50 5.42 -10.89
N GLY A 451 -12.64 5.09 -9.61
CA GLY A 451 -11.51 5.19 -8.71
C GLY A 451 -11.81 4.79 -7.27
N VAL A 452 -11.01 5.33 -6.39
CA VAL A 452 -11.10 5.09 -4.94
C VAL A 452 -11.08 6.40 -4.17
N LEU A 453 -11.92 6.46 -3.15
CA LEU A 453 -11.94 7.51 -2.13
C LEU A 453 -11.45 6.89 -0.82
N ASN A 454 -10.50 7.54 -0.17
CA ASN A 454 -10.09 7.19 1.17
C ASN A 454 -9.81 8.43 2.01
N GLY A 455 -9.98 8.31 3.32
CA GLY A 455 -9.74 9.43 4.21
C GLY A 455 -9.93 9.07 5.67
N GLN A 456 -9.82 10.09 6.51
CA GLN A 456 -10.01 9.98 7.94
C GLN A 456 -10.79 11.18 8.47
N LEU A 457 -11.52 10.93 9.55
CA LEU A 457 -12.10 11.96 10.40
C LEU A 457 -11.24 12.07 11.65
N ASP A 458 -10.78 13.28 11.98
CA ASP A 458 -10.20 13.59 13.29
C ASP A 458 -11.31 14.22 14.12
N MET A 459 -11.78 13.50 15.14
CA MET A 459 -12.94 13.88 15.99
C MET A 459 -12.44 14.27 17.38
N ASP A 460 -12.75 15.49 17.81
CA ASP A 460 -12.46 16.02 19.14
C ASP A 460 -13.78 16.25 19.89
N TYR A 461 -14.05 15.52 20.96
CA TYR A 461 -15.29 15.65 21.73
C TYR A 461 -15.21 16.86 22.65
N LEU A 462 -16.23 17.75 22.58
CA LEU A 462 -16.30 18.98 23.36
C LEU A 462 -17.32 18.90 24.51
N ALA A 463 -18.40 18.15 24.33
CA ALA A 463 -19.46 17.97 25.31
C ALA A 463 -20.11 16.58 25.20
N PRO A 464 -20.74 16.04 26.26
CA PRO A 464 -20.81 16.59 27.63
C PRO A 464 -19.45 16.54 28.35
N PRO A 465 -19.30 17.12 29.55
CA PRO A 465 -18.01 17.18 30.27
C PRO A 465 -17.31 15.84 30.47
N ILE A 466 -18.05 14.74 30.58
CA ILE A 466 -17.50 13.37 30.68
C ILE A 466 -16.80 12.92 29.40
N ALA A 467 -17.14 13.52 28.27
CA ALA A 467 -16.58 13.20 26.96
C ALA A 467 -15.55 14.24 26.50
N ALA A 468 -15.51 15.41 27.14
CA ALA A 468 -14.64 16.51 26.74
C ALA A 468 -13.16 16.13 26.79
N GLY A 469 -12.43 16.39 25.70
CA GLY A 469 -11.02 16.04 25.54
C GLY A 469 -10.74 14.62 25.04
N LEU A 470 -11.77 13.79 24.87
CA LEU A 470 -11.62 12.51 24.19
C LEU A 470 -11.55 12.71 22.68
N THR A 471 -10.84 11.83 21.98
CA THR A 471 -10.66 11.89 20.52
C THR A 471 -11.03 10.57 19.88
N ALA A 472 -11.51 10.61 18.64
CA ALA A 472 -11.71 9.43 17.81
C ALA A 472 -11.24 9.72 16.38
N ASN A 473 -10.70 8.70 15.70
CA ASN A 473 -10.15 8.87 14.36
C ASN A 473 -10.65 7.75 13.44
N PRO A 474 -11.95 7.69 13.13
CA PRO A 474 -12.47 6.73 12.17
C PRO A 474 -11.91 7.03 10.79
N ARG A 475 -11.65 5.95 10.03
CA ARG A 475 -11.17 6.00 8.67
C ARG A 475 -12.19 5.36 7.76
N PHE A 476 -12.28 5.90 6.56
CA PHE A 476 -13.18 5.41 5.54
C PHE A 476 -12.46 5.16 4.23
N ALA A 477 -12.96 4.21 3.50
CA ALA A 477 -12.54 3.93 2.13
C ALA A 477 -13.71 3.38 1.33
N GLY A 478 -13.67 3.59 0.02
CA GLY A 478 -14.67 3.04 -0.88
C GLY A 478 -14.32 3.27 -2.35
N ALA A 479 -15.02 2.55 -3.21
CA ALA A 479 -14.98 2.82 -4.63
C ALA A 479 -15.74 4.11 -4.95
N LEU A 480 -15.34 4.78 -6.00
CA LEU A 480 -16.08 5.92 -6.53
C LEU A 480 -16.19 5.82 -8.06
N GLY A 481 -17.23 6.46 -8.59
CA GLY A 481 -17.42 6.61 -10.01
C GLY A 481 -18.29 7.82 -10.31
N GLY A 482 -18.01 8.51 -11.40
CA GLY A 482 -18.71 9.75 -11.69
C GLY A 482 -18.37 10.35 -13.03
N PHE A 483 -18.76 11.61 -13.15
CA PHE A 483 -18.64 12.40 -14.36
C PHE A 483 -17.79 13.64 -14.12
N GLN A 484 -17.12 14.08 -15.18
CA GLN A 484 -16.38 15.33 -15.23
C GLN A 484 -16.67 16.11 -16.50
N ALA A 485 -16.54 17.43 -16.38
CA ALA A 485 -16.62 18.35 -17.51
C ALA A 485 -15.66 19.52 -17.29
N GLY A 486 -15.08 20.03 -18.35
CA GLY A 486 -14.14 21.14 -18.25
C GLY A 486 -13.82 21.77 -19.59
N TYR A 487 -12.98 22.79 -19.52
CA TYR A 487 -12.45 23.49 -20.68
C TYR A 487 -10.96 23.72 -20.50
N ASP A 488 -10.19 23.43 -21.55
CA ASP A 488 -8.77 23.71 -21.62
C ASP A 488 -8.46 24.74 -22.68
N TYR A 489 -7.43 25.52 -22.43
CA TYR A 489 -6.82 26.47 -23.36
C TYR A 489 -5.33 26.18 -23.46
N GLN A 490 -4.86 25.87 -24.66
CA GLN A 490 -3.45 25.62 -24.94
C GLN A 490 -2.78 26.84 -25.57
N THR A 491 -1.63 27.23 -25.02
CA THR A 491 -0.74 28.22 -25.59
C THR A 491 0.69 27.67 -25.65
N GLY A 492 1.18 27.41 -26.85
CA GLY A 492 2.43 26.68 -27.05
C GLY A 492 2.37 25.27 -26.43
N LYS A 493 3.26 25.01 -25.47
CA LYS A 493 3.27 23.73 -24.73
C LYS A 493 2.51 23.80 -23.40
N TRP A 494 2.04 24.97 -22.99
CA TRP A 494 1.28 25.13 -21.75
C TRP A 494 -0.21 24.97 -21.99
N VAL A 495 -0.88 24.28 -21.08
CA VAL A 495 -2.33 24.06 -21.10
C VAL A 495 -2.88 24.50 -19.75
N PHE A 496 -3.85 25.41 -19.79
CA PHE A 496 -4.56 25.92 -18.62
C PHE A 496 -6.03 25.55 -18.76
N GLY A 497 -6.66 25.12 -17.67
CA GLY A 497 -8.04 24.71 -17.75
C GLY A 497 -8.78 24.83 -16.43
N VAL A 498 -10.08 24.68 -16.52
CA VAL A 498 -11.00 24.57 -15.39
C VAL A 498 -11.83 23.32 -15.54
N GLU A 499 -12.10 22.66 -14.42
CA GLU A 499 -12.83 21.40 -14.42
C GLU A 499 -13.71 21.27 -13.18
N ALA A 500 -14.89 20.73 -13.37
CA ALA A 500 -15.77 20.26 -12.31
C ALA A 500 -15.98 18.75 -12.46
N ASN A 501 -15.98 18.05 -11.33
CA ASN A 501 -16.37 16.65 -11.28
C ASN A 501 -17.31 16.36 -10.11
N ILE A 502 -18.12 15.32 -10.27
CA ILE A 502 -18.98 14.77 -9.23
C ILE A 502 -18.93 13.25 -9.31
N ASN A 503 -18.69 12.62 -8.18
CA ASN A 503 -18.55 11.19 -8.06
C ASN A 503 -19.48 10.65 -6.98
N ALA A 504 -20.26 9.63 -7.30
CA ALA A 504 -20.93 8.79 -6.31
C ALA A 504 -19.90 7.87 -5.66
N THR A 505 -20.06 7.57 -4.39
CA THR A 505 -19.14 6.69 -3.66
C THR A 505 -19.88 5.82 -2.64
N ASN A 506 -19.33 4.66 -2.33
CA ASN A 506 -19.76 3.81 -1.23
C ASN A 506 -18.80 3.87 -0.03
N ALA A 507 -18.01 4.94 0.07
CA ALA A 507 -17.01 5.07 1.12
C ALA A 507 -17.67 5.10 2.50
N ARG A 508 -17.21 4.20 3.36
CA ARG A 508 -17.68 4.03 4.73
C ARG A 508 -16.51 3.73 5.66
N GLY A 509 -16.67 4.16 6.91
CA GLY A 509 -15.80 3.79 8.01
C GLY A 509 -16.64 3.50 9.25
N ALA A 510 -16.25 2.52 10.03
CA ALA A 510 -16.89 2.19 11.30
C ALA A 510 -15.84 1.85 12.33
N LYS A 511 -15.87 2.52 13.48
CA LYS A 511 -14.93 2.32 14.58
C LYS A 511 -15.64 2.49 15.93
N PRO A 512 -15.24 1.76 16.99
CA PRO A 512 -15.70 2.08 18.33
C PRO A 512 -15.38 3.54 18.66
N CYS A 513 -16.37 4.24 19.21
CA CYS A 513 -16.16 5.59 19.73
C CYS A 513 -15.41 5.49 21.06
N GLN A 514 -14.37 6.31 21.26
CA GLN A 514 -13.58 6.25 22.50
C GLN A 514 -14.38 6.56 23.77
N VAL A 515 -15.50 7.26 23.65
CA VAL A 515 -16.31 7.69 24.81
C VAL A 515 -16.97 6.50 25.51
N PHE A 516 -17.37 5.47 24.77
CA PHE A 516 -17.96 4.26 25.32
C PHE A 516 -17.60 3.05 24.46
N ILE A 517 -17.02 2.02 25.08
CA ILE A 517 -16.61 0.75 24.44
C ILE A 517 -17.74 0.07 23.66
N LEU A 518 -18.98 0.38 23.99
CA LEU A 518 -20.20 -0.20 23.40
C LEU A 518 -20.82 0.67 22.28
N VAL A 519 -20.15 1.74 21.86
CA VAL A 519 -20.67 2.64 20.82
C VAL A 519 -19.73 2.62 19.62
N THR A 520 -20.28 2.34 18.45
CA THR A 520 -19.57 2.42 17.17
C THR A 520 -19.90 3.74 16.48
N CYS A 521 -18.87 4.50 16.12
CA CYS A 521 -18.98 5.66 15.25
C CYS A 521 -18.84 5.21 13.81
N GLU A 522 -19.86 5.45 13.02
CA GLU A 522 -19.88 5.20 11.59
C GLU A 522 -19.87 6.52 10.83
N ASP A 523 -19.09 6.61 9.78
CA ASP A 523 -19.18 7.65 8.79
C ASP A 523 -19.55 7.08 7.42
N LYS A 524 -20.37 7.83 6.70
CA LYS A 524 -20.86 7.47 5.38
C LYS A 524 -20.79 8.67 4.45
N LYS A 525 -20.33 8.43 3.23
CA LYS A 525 -20.35 9.38 2.14
C LYS A 525 -21.03 8.77 0.93
N ASP A 526 -21.98 9.52 0.36
CA ASP A 526 -22.70 9.08 -0.83
C ASP A 526 -22.15 9.70 -2.10
N TRP A 527 -21.50 10.87 -2.00
CA TRP A 527 -20.88 11.55 -3.13
C TRP A 527 -19.73 12.49 -2.68
N ILE A 528 -18.83 12.80 -3.62
CA ILE A 528 -17.82 13.84 -3.49
C ILE A 528 -17.63 14.56 -4.82
N GLY A 529 -17.56 15.88 -4.79
CA GLY A 529 -17.34 16.71 -5.95
C GLY A 529 -16.13 17.61 -5.80
N THR A 530 -15.53 18.04 -6.91
CA THR A 530 -14.47 19.05 -6.91
C THR A 530 -14.67 20.06 -8.05
N ALA A 531 -14.26 21.31 -7.81
CA ALA A 531 -14.11 22.34 -8.83
C ALA A 531 -12.68 22.87 -8.76
N THR A 532 -11.93 22.71 -9.84
CA THR A 532 -10.49 22.96 -9.85
C THR A 532 -10.05 23.72 -11.08
N ALA A 533 -9.01 24.54 -10.93
CA ALA A 533 -8.18 25.00 -12.02
C ALA A 533 -7.02 24.01 -12.23
N ARG A 534 -6.56 23.84 -13.46
CA ARG A 534 -5.41 23.01 -13.79
C ARG A 534 -4.42 23.76 -14.67
N ALA A 535 -3.13 23.50 -14.47
CA ALA A 535 -2.04 23.98 -15.29
C ALA A 535 -1.13 22.81 -15.63
N GLY A 536 -0.88 22.62 -16.92
CA GLY A 536 -0.14 21.48 -17.42
C GLY A 536 0.84 21.83 -18.52
N TYR A 537 1.73 20.90 -18.78
CA TYR A 537 2.71 21.01 -19.85
C TYR A 537 2.53 19.84 -20.82
N ALA A 538 2.33 20.15 -22.09
CA ALA A 538 2.21 19.17 -23.17
C ALA A 538 3.60 18.63 -23.50
N PHE A 539 3.83 17.38 -23.14
CA PHE A 539 5.00 16.62 -23.52
C PHE A 539 4.70 15.86 -24.80
N TRP A 540 5.62 15.87 -25.72
CA TRP A 540 5.44 15.20 -27.02
C TRP A 540 4.14 15.64 -27.72
N ASN A 541 3.65 14.84 -28.66
CA ASN A 541 2.53 15.27 -29.45
C ASN A 541 1.15 14.96 -28.87
N ARG A 542 1.07 14.04 -27.87
CA ARG A 542 -0.21 13.51 -27.39
C ARG A 542 -0.37 13.42 -25.88
N SER A 543 0.60 13.88 -25.09
CA SER A 543 0.62 13.73 -23.64
C SER A 543 0.66 15.06 -22.93
N ILE A 544 -0.05 15.17 -21.81
CA ILE A 544 0.03 16.29 -20.88
C ILE A 544 0.20 15.78 -19.45
N VAL A 545 1.05 16.43 -18.68
CA VAL A 545 1.06 16.31 -17.22
C VAL A 545 0.64 17.65 -16.63
N TYR A 546 -0.12 17.61 -15.53
CA TYR A 546 -0.67 18.82 -14.94
C TYR A 546 -0.79 18.73 -13.43
N GLY A 547 -0.67 19.88 -12.78
CA GLY A 547 -1.12 20.13 -11.43
C GLY A 547 -2.51 20.73 -11.43
N ARG A 548 -3.27 20.50 -10.37
CA ARG A 548 -4.60 21.06 -10.19
C ARG A 548 -4.84 21.47 -8.75
N ALA A 549 -5.63 22.53 -8.54
CA ALA A 549 -6.02 22.99 -7.22
C ALA A 549 -7.40 23.66 -7.27
N GLY A 550 -8.14 23.63 -6.16
CA GLY A 550 -9.47 24.21 -6.10
C GLY A 550 -10.25 23.82 -4.85
N ALA A 551 -11.57 23.74 -4.99
CA ALA A 551 -12.48 23.38 -3.93
C ALA A 551 -12.94 21.91 -4.03
N ALA A 552 -13.18 21.30 -2.87
CA ALA A 552 -13.82 19.99 -2.73
C ALA A 552 -15.07 20.10 -1.87
N PHE A 553 -16.13 19.35 -2.20
CA PHE A 553 -17.40 19.37 -1.49
C PHE A 553 -17.96 17.95 -1.35
N THR A 554 -18.58 17.69 -0.21
CA THR A 554 -19.29 16.42 0.07
C THR A 554 -20.40 16.64 1.10
N ASN A 555 -21.21 15.63 1.30
CA ASN A 555 -22.07 15.50 2.47
C ASN A 555 -21.54 14.36 3.33
N THR A 556 -21.22 14.65 4.60
CA THR A 556 -20.72 13.65 5.55
C THR A 556 -21.76 13.39 6.61
N THR A 557 -22.19 12.15 6.74
CA THR A 557 -23.11 11.68 7.78
C THR A 557 -22.32 10.88 8.81
N ILE A 558 -22.43 11.27 10.07
CA ILE A 558 -21.83 10.59 11.21
C ILE A 558 -22.95 9.98 12.04
N THR A 559 -22.85 8.68 12.31
CA THR A 559 -23.81 7.93 13.12
C THR A 559 -23.08 7.24 14.26
N ALA A 560 -23.54 7.44 15.47
CA ALA A 560 -23.11 6.70 16.65
C ALA A 560 -24.13 5.59 16.95
N THR A 561 -23.73 4.33 16.79
CA THR A 561 -24.57 3.14 17.00
C THR A 561 -24.15 2.42 18.28
N CYS A 562 -25.11 1.96 19.08
CA CYS A 562 -24.82 1.20 20.30
C CYS A 562 -24.76 -0.30 20.04
N ASN A 563 -23.65 -0.93 20.43
CA ASN A 563 -23.39 -2.36 20.28
C ASN A 563 -23.50 -3.07 21.65
N GLY A 564 -24.68 -3.20 22.24
CA GLY A 564 -24.79 -3.77 23.58
C GLY A 564 -25.98 -4.71 23.77
N ASN A 565 -25.72 -5.92 24.23
CA ASN A 565 -26.74 -6.83 24.73
C ASN A 565 -27.19 -6.36 26.12
N GLY A 566 -28.20 -5.50 26.20
CA GLY A 566 -29.00 -5.28 27.40
C GLY A 566 -28.64 -4.13 28.33
N VAL A 567 -27.51 -3.47 28.19
CA VAL A 567 -27.22 -2.19 28.90
C VAL A 567 -26.98 -1.13 27.83
N ILE A 568 -28.07 -0.62 27.28
CA ILE A 568 -28.05 0.46 26.28
C ILE A 568 -27.71 1.75 27.05
N PRO A 569 -26.59 2.46 26.73
CA PRO A 569 -26.45 3.83 27.13
C PRO A 569 -27.66 4.58 26.56
N ILE A 570 -28.43 5.23 27.43
CA ILE A 570 -29.61 6.00 27.05
C ILE A 570 -29.20 6.95 25.92
N GLY A 571 -29.81 6.81 24.72
CA GLY A 571 -29.64 7.80 23.65
C GLY A 571 -29.03 7.39 22.33
N CYS A 572 -28.78 6.11 22.04
CA CYS A 572 -28.40 5.65 20.71
C CYS A 572 -29.58 5.14 19.87
N PRO A 573 -29.53 5.21 18.53
CA PRO A 573 -28.49 5.82 17.70
C PRO A 573 -28.58 7.35 17.67
N ALA A 574 -27.43 8.01 17.47
CA ALA A 574 -27.34 9.45 17.26
C ALA A 574 -26.74 9.72 15.88
N THR A 575 -27.35 10.59 15.09
CA THR A 575 -26.92 10.88 13.72
C THR A 575 -26.93 12.38 13.47
N ASP A 576 -25.89 12.87 12.79
CA ASP A 576 -25.85 14.23 12.23
C ASP A 576 -25.24 14.18 10.84
N SER A 577 -25.74 15.05 9.94
CA SER A 577 -25.32 15.10 8.54
C SER A 577 -25.08 16.54 8.12
N GLN A 578 -23.90 16.84 7.60
CA GLN A 578 -23.52 18.18 7.21
C GLN A 578 -22.87 18.23 5.83
N SER A 579 -23.23 19.26 5.07
CA SER A 579 -22.52 19.63 3.84
C SER A 579 -21.20 20.30 4.20
N ARG A 580 -20.13 19.87 3.55
CA ARG A 580 -18.78 20.33 3.82
C ARG A 580 -18.14 20.86 2.56
N VAL A 581 -17.35 21.91 2.73
CA VAL A 581 -16.54 22.52 1.66
C VAL A 581 -15.12 22.70 2.19
N GLY A 582 -14.15 22.41 1.36
CA GLY A 582 -12.74 22.61 1.67
C GLY A 582 -11.90 22.78 0.41
N TRP A 583 -10.61 22.61 0.54
CA TRP A 583 -9.68 22.74 -0.56
C TRP A 583 -9.18 21.38 -1.05
N THR A 584 -8.74 21.35 -2.31
CA THR A 584 -8.11 20.18 -2.92
C THR A 584 -6.91 20.60 -3.75
N VAL A 585 -5.88 19.76 -3.77
CA VAL A 585 -4.71 19.89 -4.62
C VAL A 585 -4.31 18.52 -5.13
N GLY A 586 -3.89 18.44 -6.38
CA GLY A 586 -3.53 17.17 -6.97
C GLY A 586 -2.73 17.31 -8.24
N PHE A 587 -2.45 16.19 -8.84
CA PHE A 587 -1.76 16.10 -10.11
C PHE A 587 -2.36 14.97 -10.95
N GLY A 588 -2.11 15.03 -12.25
CA GLY A 588 -2.55 14.02 -13.19
C GLY A 588 -1.75 14.05 -14.48
N SER A 589 -2.02 13.04 -15.27
CA SER A 589 -1.56 12.94 -16.66
C SER A 589 -2.70 12.52 -17.55
N GLU A 590 -2.70 13.01 -18.79
CA GLU A 590 -3.73 12.70 -19.79
C GLU A 590 -3.05 12.40 -21.11
N PHE A 591 -3.58 11.44 -21.83
CA PHE A 591 -3.07 10.99 -23.13
C PHE A 591 -4.21 10.95 -24.17
N ALA A 592 -3.95 11.51 -25.36
CA ALA A 592 -4.88 11.51 -26.47
C ALA A 592 -4.82 10.17 -27.22
N LEU A 593 -5.86 9.35 -27.09
CA LEU A 593 -6.03 8.08 -27.80
C LEU A 593 -6.38 8.31 -29.26
N SER A 594 -7.20 9.32 -29.51
CA SER A 594 -7.68 9.73 -30.83
C SER A 594 -7.88 11.25 -30.86
N PRO A 595 -8.27 11.87 -31.97
CA PRO A 595 -8.53 13.31 -32.00
C PRO A 595 -9.54 13.81 -30.95
N ASN A 596 -10.50 12.96 -30.55
CA ASN A 596 -11.56 13.34 -29.63
C ASN A 596 -11.52 12.60 -28.29
N TRP A 597 -10.79 11.49 -28.17
CA TRP A 597 -10.78 10.68 -26.94
C TRP A 597 -9.45 10.77 -26.22
N THR A 598 -9.52 11.03 -24.91
CA THR A 598 -8.34 11.05 -24.04
C THR A 598 -8.58 10.18 -22.81
N VAL A 599 -7.53 9.52 -22.34
CA VAL A 599 -7.51 8.77 -21.09
C VAL A 599 -6.63 9.51 -20.08
N ARG A 600 -7.04 9.54 -18.82
CA ARG A 600 -6.32 10.24 -17.76
C ARG A 600 -6.23 9.44 -16.47
N GLY A 601 -5.20 9.72 -15.69
CA GLY A 601 -5.05 9.27 -14.31
C GLY A 601 -4.78 10.47 -13.41
N GLU A 602 -5.46 10.55 -12.26
CA GLU A 602 -5.37 11.67 -11.33
C GLU A 602 -5.36 11.21 -9.88
N THR A 603 -4.67 12.00 -9.06
CA THR A 603 -4.76 11.90 -7.61
C THR A 603 -4.85 13.28 -7.00
N ASN A 604 -5.83 13.46 -6.13
CA ASN A 604 -6.11 14.70 -5.44
C ASN A 604 -6.13 14.45 -3.93
N TYR A 605 -5.38 15.21 -3.17
CA TYR A 605 -5.56 15.36 -1.73
C TYR A 605 -6.66 16.39 -1.48
N TYR A 606 -7.51 16.18 -0.48
CA TYR A 606 -8.49 17.14 -0.03
C TYR A 606 -8.49 17.28 1.49
N ASP A 607 -8.85 18.47 1.98
CA ASP A 607 -9.06 18.79 3.39
C ASP A 607 -10.27 19.69 3.51
N LEU A 608 -11.31 19.19 4.18
CA LEU A 608 -12.57 19.88 4.35
C LEU A 608 -12.64 20.72 5.63
N GLY A 609 -11.50 20.90 6.31
CA GLY A 609 -11.40 21.67 7.53
C GLY A 609 -12.15 21.02 8.72
N LYS A 610 -12.40 21.81 9.75
CA LYS A 610 -13.15 21.41 10.94
C LYS A 610 -14.60 21.89 10.85
N ASN A 611 -15.56 21.01 11.17
CA ASN A 611 -16.96 21.34 11.36
C ASN A 611 -17.45 20.71 12.66
N GLN A 612 -18.36 21.38 13.34
CA GLN A 612 -18.96 20.90 14.57
C GLN A 612 -20.22 20.08 14.26
N TYR A 613 -20.29 18.88 14.80
CA TYR A 613 -21.43 17.97 14.71
C TYR A 613 -22.11 17.88 16.06
N ASN A 614 -23.44 17.87 16.03
CA ASN A 614 -24.28 17.72 17.20
C ASN A 614 -24.99 16.37 17.13
N LEU A 615 -24.35 15.33 17.66
CA LEU A 615 -24.92 13.99 17.70
C LEU A 615 -26.01 13.96 18.76
N GLN A 616 -27.24 14.28 18.31
CA GLN A 616 -28.40 14.37 19.16
C GLN A 616 -28.94 12.98 19.47
N GLN A 617 -29.06 12.69 20.76
CA GLN A 617 -29.57 11.42 21.26
C GLN A 617 -31.06 11.56 21.62
N ILE A 618 -31.73 10.42 21.83
CA ILE A 618 -33.12 10.40 22.29
C ILE A 618 -33.18 10.96 23.71
N ALA A 619 -34.01 12.00 23.94
CA ALA A 619 -34.16 12.62 25.26
C ALA A 619 -34.55 11.57 26.34
N PRO A 620 -34.00 11.64 27.57
CA PRO A 620 -33.30 12.78 28.21
C PRO A 620 -31.77 12.75 28.09
N ALA A 621 -31.19 11.99 27.16
CA ALA A 621 -29.74 11.88 27.05
C ALA A 621 -29.08 13.18 26.53
N PRO A 622 -27.83 13.49 26.97
CA PRO A 622 -27.12 14.69 26.55
C PRO A 622 -26.70 14.60 25.07
N THR A 623 -26.71 15.75 24.38
CA THR A 623 -26.16 15.87 23.03
C THR A 623 -24.63 15.81 23.07
N PHE A 624 -24.02 14.98 22.24
CA PHE A 624 -22.57 15.01 22.04
C PHE A 624 -22.21 16.05 21.01
N VAL A 625 -21.39 16.99 21.40
CA VAL A 625 -20.82 18.01 20.53
C VAL A 625 -19.40 17.59 20.15
N VAL A 626 -19.13 17.46 18.85
CA VAL A 626 -17.88 16.92 18.33
C VAL A 626 -17.35 17.81 17.21
N ASP A 627 -16.13 18.29 17.35
CA ASP A 627 -15.41 18.93 16.25
C ASP A 627 -14.79 17.84 15.36
N VAL A 628 -15.09 17.90 14.06
CA VAL A 628 -14.65 16.89 13.12
C VAL A 628 -13.87 17.53 11.97
N ARG A 629 -12.61 17.19 11.84
CA ARG A 629 -11.80 17.50 10.64
C ARG A 629 -11.78 16.31 9.70
N GLU A 630 -12.01 16.56 8.42
CA GLU A 630 -11.99 15.53 7.39
C GLU A 630 -10.92 15.82 6.35
N LYS A 631 -10.13 14.81 6.00
CA LYS A 631 -9.09 14.86 4.96
C LYS A 631 -8.89 13.50 4.31
N GLY A 632 -8.42 13.50 3.07
CA GLY A 632 -8.21 12.24 2.35
C GLY A 632 -7.68 12.41 0.94
N PHE A 633 -7.80 11.33 0.17
CA PHE A 633 -7.37 11.27 -1.24
C PHE A 633 -8.50 10.76 -2.13
N ILE A 634 -8.59 11.35 -3.32
CA ILE A 634 -9.42 10.92 -4.44
C ILE A 634 -8.46 10.51 -5.54
N SER A 635 -8.47 9.22 -5.94
CA SER A 635 -7.64 8.72 -7.03
C SER A 635 -8.53 8.10 -8.10
N THR A 636 -8.40 8.59 -9.34
CA THR A 636 -9.29 8.22 -10.46
C THR A 636 -8.52 7.90 -11.73
N VAL A 637 -9.09 7.00 -12.53
CA VAL A 637 -8.81 6.85 -13.96
C VAL A 637 -10.06 7.24 -14.71
N GLY A 638 -9.92 8.06 -15.75
CA GLY A 638 -11.05 8.61 -16.49
C GLY A 638 -10.82 8.57 -18.02
N LEU A 639 -11.93 8.61 -18.72
CA LEU A 639 -11.99 8.74 -20.18
C LEU A 639 -12.76 10.03 -20.51
N ASN A 640 -12.17 10.89 -21.34
CA ASN A 640 -12.78 12.14 -21.77
C ASN A 640 -13.06 12.12 -23.27
N TYR A 641 -14.19 12.67 -23.66
CA TYR A 641 -14.48 13.09 -25.02
C TYR A 641 -14.26 14.60 -25.14
N ARG A 642 -13.39 15.03 -26.07
CA ARG A 642 -13.06 16.42 -26.33
C ARG A 642 -13.78 16.92 -27.57
N PHE A 643 -14.41 18.05 -27.44
CA PHE A 643 -15.01 18.78 -28.55
C PHE A 643 -13.93 19.68 -29.14
N THR A 644 -13.25 19.21 -30.18
CA THR A 644 -12.29 20.05 -30.92
C THR A 644 -13.04 21.19 -31.59
N PRO A 645 -12.59 22.45 -31.45
CA PRO A 645 -13.16 23.54 -32.23
C PRO A 645 -12.98 23.18 -33.72
N GLY A 646 -14.09 23.02 -34.43
CA GLY A 646 -14.04 22.84 -35.86
C GLY A 646 -13.27 24.00 -36.49
N VAL A 647 -12.39 23.70 -37.45
CA VAL A 647 -11.75 24.75 -38.25
C VAL A 647 -12.89 25.50 -38.92
N VAL A 648 -13.17 26.71 -38.48
CA VAL A 648 -14.11 27.62 -39.15
C VAL A 648 -13.42 28.03 -40.45
N VAL A 649 -13.67 27.30 -41.51
CA VAL A 649 -13.29 27.73 -42.87
C VAL A 649 -14.24 28.87 -43.22
N ALA A 650 -13.80 30.11 -43.07
CA ALA A 650 -14.53 31.22 -43.62
C ALA A 650 -14.59 31.05 -45.15
N LYS A 651 -15.77 30.71 -45.64
CA LYS A 651 -16.06 30.81 -47.07
C LYS A 651 -16.24 32.30 -47.38
N TYR A 652 -15.23 32.89 -48.02
CA TYR A 652 -15.40 34.13 -48.73
C TYR A 652 -15.92 33.89 -50.12
#